data_33858b61847700d2e0e11503c2420dd2
#
_entry.id   33858b61847700d2e0e11503c2420dd2
#
_cell.length_a   1.000
_cell.length_b   1.000
_cell.length_c   1.000
_cell.angle_alpha   90.00
_cell.angle_beta   90.00
_cell.angle_gamma   90.00
#
_symmetry.space_group_name_H-M   'P 1'
#
loop_
_entity.id
_entity.type
_entity.pdbx_description
1 polymer ?
#
loop_
_entity_poly.entity_id
_entity_poly.type
_entity_poly.pdbx_seq_one_letter_code
_entity_poly.pdbx_strand_id
1 'polypeptide(L)'
;MKKRFLPFSLLLVIMILGQSVIADQGGHYVPRTQPTMNAESYMGSLRANQNTGLIDPADMFKAMQAPATKDAANDPLYWISMGPDNMGGQTTAIVYDNQSNVVYIGSKGGGVYKTYNFGITWHQVGNLDLMVSTMVQDENGIIYVGTGDGGVNIDHNGLTDLNYSNSFIGTGIYTIDVRNNDLMTQVLAPTADEWLYINELAIAGDKLLAATPEGLKYSTDNGQNWQVALEGNAEEVKVGSGNVIVASVDGMVYIGSDVNNLECHSHSGTNDMQGDTLLPKAAGLVDIAIAPKDDNVIYASCIDANGDHVGVFVSRDKGATWAKALPKVTSNMGHTIYDGQGLYNHGIVVDPTDDGILYVTGYKLWRLTRPASGNGYYQCINLTSNTTISSTAYLHVGLHVMAFNPKNSNEYYIGTDGGVYKGDRNFEFFNCNRQYVTSRMFNVAFSGKDTRVMAAGLDHGLVMIEGEENTNTPGTGAWINPSGDDMGMWSESSSAGPCAFSMINPNTIFVTSKEGGFNRSETAGQDWVSTNFISSISFSTSNFRLPIVLFESYDADWNPGTVWYFNTSGHAQNAGDVVECMSNSNYPFNYTLEANLPNGDSIEVHDPIGAKLFFTVKDNLYMTLTPLNFAVETQWIKLAGKVSNTVIQHQPEAAEYNYTGGEPVCMSISADGDNLFVGYRNGKLYRLTNLNTVVDAATGTYYNSGDTILNPDCQVVTKSLAFEVNGTAITQAITSVSIDPRNPNKVIVTCGNYGNDSYVFYSNNAMSDNPTFVSVQGNLPKMPVYSSVIEMATGDVILGTERGIYRTKNIGASNVEWIANNHMMGEVPVMDLKQQLMSQEDKEVSNVTEDGVFITEYPGVHNTGIIYAATYGKGVFRCENYKVSATSVTEAPAAVETTVSLYPNPVQGMATVSFNATENTNVNYQVFDLTGRMVMSQNIGRVAEGAQQFSINTENLSTGSYILRLNQGANSSCTKFMVY
;
A
#
# COMPACT_ATOMS: atom_id res chain seq x y z
N MET A 1 20.23 -28.51 54.77
CA MET A 1 19.63 -27.22 54.31
C MET A 1 18.68 -27.51 53.18
N LYS A 2 17.38 -27.49 53.44
CA LYS A 2 16.32 -27.86 52.49
C LYS A 2 15.85 -26.58 51.81
N LYS A 3 16.02 -26.50 50.47
CA LYS A 3 15.34 -25.51 49.65
C LYS A 3 13.91 -26.00 49.34
N ARG A 4 12.94 -25.20 49.75
CA ARG A 4 11.52 -25.38 49.39
C ARG A 4 11.28 -24.71 48.04
N PHE A 5 10.72 -25.49 47.09
CA PHE A 5 10.06 -25.02 45.86
C PHE A 5 8.62 -24.65 46.20
N LEU A 6 8.18 -23.44 45.78
CA LEU A 6 6.76 -23.10 45.71
C LEU A 6 6.26 -23.40 44.27
N PRO A 7 5.07 -23.99 44.11
CA PRO A 7 4.48 -24.15 42.81
C PRO A 7 3.78 -22.86 42.37
N PHE A 8 4.07 -22.39 41.18
CA PHE A 8 3.31 -21.38 40.46
C PHE A 8 1.99 -21.99 39.99
N SER A 9 0.88 -21.54 40.54
CA SER A 9 -0.46 -21.87 40.03
C SER A 9 -0.76 -20.96 38.84
N LEU A 10 -0.81 -21.55 37.66
CA LEU A 10 -1.26 -20.91 36.42
C LEU A 10 -2.79 -20.74 36.50
N LEU A 11 -3.25 -19.52 36.67
CA LEU A 11 -4.68 -19.18 36.58
C LEU A 11 -5.04 -19.04 35.09
N LEU A 12 -5.67 -20.09 34.53
CA LEU A 12 -6.25 -20.05 33.19
C LEU A 12 -7.60 -19.33 33.27
N VAL A 13 -7.63 -18.06 32.88
CA VAL A 13 -8.89 -17.34 32.68
C VAL A 13 -9.45 -17.72 31.32
N ILE A 14 -10.46 -18.57 31.30
CA ILE A 14 -11.25 -18.85 30.10
C ILE A 14 -12.21 -17.67 29.94
N MET A 15 -11.89 -16.76 29.01
CA MET A 15 -12.86 -15.80 28.50
C MET A 15 -13.79 -16.55 27.52
N ILE A 16 -15.01 -16.78 27.96
CA ILE A 16 -16.11 -17.17 27.06
C ILE A 16 -16.54 -15.89 26.36
N LEU A 17 -16.05 -15.69 25.13
CA LEU A 17 -16.55 -14.65 24.23
C LEU A 17 -17.93 -15.10 23.74
N GLY A 18 -18.96 -14.40 24.18
CA GLY A 18 -20.29 -14.54 23.61
C GLY A 18 -20.29 -14.04 22.17
N GLN A 19 -20.44 -14.95 21.22
CA GLN A 19 -20.68 -14.59 19.82
C GLN A 19 -22.09 -13.99 19.73
N SER A 20 -22.20 -12.70 19.45
CA SER A 20 -23.43 -12.10 18.99
C SER A 20 -23.63 -12.53 17.53
N VAL A 21 -24.56 -13.43 17.31
CA VAL A 21 -25.08 -13.72 15.98
C VAL A 21 -25.85 -12.48 15.55
N ILE A 22 -25.29 -11.69 14.66
CA ILE A 22 -26.01 -10.62 13.98
C ILE A 22 -26.95 -11.31 13.00
N ALA A 23 -28.24 -11.25 13.27
CA ALA A 23 -29.24 -11.76 12.35
C ALA A 23 -29.27 -10.88 11.09
N ASP A 24 -29.08 -11.50 9.95
CA ASP A 24 -29.20 -10.89 8.64
C ASP A 24 -30.58 -10.24 8.47
N GLN A 25 -30.61 -8.95 8.24
CA GLN A 25 -31.80 -8.18 7.92
C GLN A 25 -31.72 -7.76 6.44
N GLY A 26 -31.90 -8.73 5.55
CA GLY A 26 -32.21 -8.46 4.15
C GLY A 26 -31.07 -8.65 3.15
N GLY A 27 -30.66 -9.88 2.89
CA GLY A 27 -30.01 -10.28 1.63
C GLY A 27 -28.61 -9.70 1.31
N HIS A 28 -27.99 -8.96 2.23
CA HIS A 28 -26.66 -8.43 2.02
C HIS A 28 -25.59 -9.42 2.49
N TYR A 29 -24.54 -9.59 1.66
CA TYR A 29 -23.40 -10.40 2.05
C TYR A 29 -22.75 -9.85 3.33
N VAL A 30 -22.68 -10.64 4.36
CA VAL A 30 -21.95 -10.33 5.59
C VAL A 30 -20.65 -11.12 5.56
N PRO A 31 -19.47 -10.48 5.45
CA PRO A 31 -18.20 -11.18 5.51
C PRO A 31 -18.04 -12.01 6.77
N ARG A 32 -17.33 -13.12 6.69
CA ARG A 32 -17.12 -14.02 7.82
C ARG A 32 -16.10 -13.46 8.80
N THR A 33 -16.27 -13.77 10.10
CA THR A 33 -15.36 -13.27 11.14
C THR A 33 -14.09 -14.08 11.18
N GLN A 34 -12.95 -13.41 11.17
CA GLN A 34 -11.63 -14.01 11.36
C GLN A 34 -10.85 -13.33 12.48
N PRO A 35 -10.23 -14.08 13.42
CA PRO A 35 -9.36 -13.49 14.43
C PRO A 35 -8.00 -13.07 13.82
N THR A 36 -7.52 -11.93 14.23
CA THR A 36 -6.13 -11.43 14.07
C THR A 36 -5.54 -11.29 12.65
N MET A 37 -6.14 -10.42 11.84
CA MET A 37 -5.44 -9.85 10.69
C MET A 37 -5.30 -8.34 10.87
N ASN A 38 -4.24 -7.91 11.54
CA ASN A 38 -4.09 -6.54 12.01
C ASN A 38 -4.13 -5.47 10.92
N ALA A 39 -3.57 -5.74 9.75
CA ALA A 39 -3.54 -4.79 8.65
C ALA A 39 -4.89 -4.65 7.95
N GLU A 40 -5.55 -5.77 7.69
CA GLU A 40 -6.88 -5.79 7.09
C GLU A 40 -7.92 -5.17 8.04
N SER A 41 -7.82 -5.43 9.36
CA SER A 41 -8.69 -4.78 10.32
C SER A 41 -8.43 -3.27 10.43
N TYR A 42 -7.17 -2.84 10.30
CA TYR A 42 -6.84 -1.42 10.23
C TYR A 42 -7.50 -0.76 9.01
N MET A 43 -7.39 -1.37 7.82
CA MET A 43 -8.07 -0.90 6.62
C MET A 43 -9.59 -0.89 6.79
N GLY A 44 -10.16 -1.97 7.31
CA GLY A 44 -11.58 -2.07 7.63
C GLY A 44 -12.03 -0.93 8.57
N SER A 45 -11.24 -0.62 9.59
CA SER A 45 -11.57 0.46 10.54
C SER A 45 -11.57 1.86 9.94
N LEU A 46 -10.82 2.09 8.87
CA LEU A 46 -10.83 3.36 8.13
C LEU A 46 -11.94 3.42 7.08
N ARG A 47 -12.51 2.29 6.68
CA ARG A 47 -13.49 2.19 5.59
C ARG A 47 -14.90 1.91 6.10
N ALA A 48 -15.06 0.96 7.00
CA ALA A 48 -16.37 0.59 7.54
C ALA A 48 -16.99 1.73 8.34
N ASN A 49 -18.30 1.82 8.33
CA ASN A 49 -19.05 2.80 9.11
C ASN A 49 -18.66 2.70 10.59
N GLN A 50 -18.29 3.81 11.20
CA GLN A 50 -17.77 3.88 12.56
C GLN A 50 -18.77 3.43 13.65
N ASN A 51 -20.05 3.36 13.33
CA ASN A 51 -21.10 2.97 14.26
C ASN A 51 -21.50 1.49 14.12
N THR A 52 -21.35 0.90 12.93
CA THR A 52 -21.80 -0.47 12.64
C THR A 52 -20.66 -1.45 12.44
N GLY A 53 -19.45 -0.96 12.12
CA GLY A 53 -18.32 -1.80 11.71
C GLY A 53 -18.48 -2.42 10.33
N LEU A 54 -19.54 -2.13 9.61
CA LEU A 54 -19.84 -2.70 8.29
C LEU A 54 -19.68 -1.65 7.20
N ILE A 55 -19.39 -2.10 5.99
CA ILE A 55 -19.46 -1.30 4.78
C ILE A 55 -20.77 -1.64 4.08
N ASP A 56 -21.63 -0.64 3.87
CA ASP A 56 -22.82 -0.82 3.04
C ASP A 56 -22.36 -0.83 1.55
N PRO A 57 -22.55 -1.93 0.82
CA PRO A 57 -22.23 -1.99 -0.60
C PRO A 57 -22.89 -0.90 -1.43
N ALA A 58 -24.09 -0.46 -1.03
CA ALA A 58 -24.81 0.62 -1.71
C ALA A 58 -24.06 1.96 -1.60
N ASP A 59 -23.34 2.24 -0.52
CA ASP A 59 -22.54 3.46 -0.38
C ASP A 59 -21.29 3.41 -1.28
N MET A 60 -20.61 2.26 -1.35
CA MET A 60 -19.51 2.04 -2.30
C MET A 60 -20.00 2.16 -3.75
N PHE A 61 -21.15 1.55 -4.05
CA PHE A 61 -21.75 1.58 -5.38
C PHE A 61 -22.11 3.03 -5.79
N LYS A 62 -22.71 3.83 -4.92
CA LYS A 62 -22.98 5.25 -5.17
C LYS A 62 -21.71 6.04 -5.45
N ALA A 63 -20.63 5.79 -4.68
CA ALA A 63 -19.34 6.43 -4.90
C ALA A 63 -18.75 6.04 -6.27
N MET A 64 -18.92 4.78 -6.69
CA MET A 64 -18.48 4.27 -7.99
C MET A 64 -19.27 4.88 -9.16
N GLN A 65 -20.57 5.10 -8.98
CA GLN A 65 -21.45 5.68 -10.01
C GLN A 65 -21.36 7.21 -10.10
N ALA A 66 -20.75 7.86 -9.11
CA ALA A 66 -20.60 9.30 -9.13
C ALA A 66 -19.79 9.73 -10.37
N PRO A 67 -20.28 10.70 -11.16
CA PRO A 67 -19.57 11.14 -12.35
C PRO A 67 -18.23 11.74 -11.91
N ALA A 68 -17.15 11.06 -12.26
CA ALA A 68 -15.83 11.63 -12.14
C ALA A 68 -15.74 12.83 -13.11
N THR A 69 -15.61 14.03 -12.59
CA THR A 69 -15.21 15.17 -13.40
C THR A 69 -13.75 14.94 -13.80
N LYS A 70 -13.58 14.31 -14.97
CA LYS A 70 -12.23 14.12 -15.53
C LYS A 70 -11.73 15.48 -15.96
N ASP A 71 -10.56 15.85 -15.48
CA ASP A 71 -9.89 17.04 -16.01
C ASP A 71 -9.61 16.79 -17.49
N ALA A 72 -10.35 17.50 -18.31
CA ALA A 72 -10.18 17.42 -19.73
C ALA A 72 -8.92 18.17 -20.11
N ALA A 73 -7.84 17.48 -20.38
CA ALA A 73 -6.73 17.84 -21.25
C ALA A 73 -5.89 19.11 -20.91
N ASN A 74 -6.30 20.01 -20.03
CA ASN A 74 -5.63 21.31 -19.92
C ASN A 74 -4.65 21.47 -18.76
N ASP A 75 -4.66 20.57 -17.77
CA ASP A 75 -3.71 20.63 -16.63
C ASP A 75 -3.74 19.34 -15.79
N PRO A 76 -3.41 18.18 -16.37
CA PRO A 76 -3.39 16.92 -15.65
C PRO A 76 -2.18 16.84 -14.72
N LEU A 77 -2.35 16.17 -13.58
CA LEU A 77 -1.22 15.70 -12.80
C LEU A 77 -0.70 14.39 -13.45
N TYR A 78 0.60 14.37 -13.74
CA TYR A 78 1.26 13.21 -14.33
C TYR A 78 1.92 12.38 -13.23
N TRP A 79 1.38 11.20 -13.01
CA TRP A 79 1.89 10.26 -12.01
C TRP A 79 2.84 9.26 -12.66
N ILE A 80 4.09 9.26 -12.21
CA ILE A 80 5.14 8.36 -12.69
C ILE A 80 5.27 7.22 -11.72
N SER A 81 5.07 5.97 -12.16
CA SER A 81 5.25 4.81 -11.32
C SER A 81 6.72 4.65 -10.89
N MET A 82 6.92 4.45 -9.60
CA MET A 82 8.24 4.19 -9.04
C MET A 82 8.46 2.69 -8.72
N GLY A 83 7.43 1.88 -8.81
CA GLY A 83 7.51 0.47 -8.49
C GLY A 83 7.02 0.16 -7.06
N PRO A 84 7.48 -0.94 -6.46
CA PRO A 84 8.53 -1.86 -6.93
C PRO A 84 8.08 -2.70 -8.14
N ASP A 85 8.97 -2.98 -9.08
CA ASP A 85 8.65 -3.76 -10.28
C ASP A 85 8.99 -5.26 -10.16
N ASN A 86 9.61 -5.67 -9.08
CA ASN A 86 10.03 -7.05 -8.77
C ASN A 86 9.27 -7.66 -7.59
N MET A 87 8.31 -6.94 -7.02
CA MET A 87 7.43 -7.37 -5.94
C MET A 87 5.99 -7.10 -6.36
N GLY A 88 5.19 -8.17 -6.48
CA GLY A 88 3.78 -8.05 -6.83
C GLY A 88 2.91 -7.83 -5.59
N GLY A 89 1.60 -7.76 -5.80
CA GLY A 89 0.58 -7.82 -4.75
C GLY A 89 -0.26 -9.07 -4.87
N GLN A 90 -1.35 -9.12 -4.12
CA GLN A 90 -2.22 -10.28 -4.04
C GLN A 90 -2.70 -10.73 -5.42
N THR A 91 -2.31 -11.95 -5.80
CA THR A 91 -2.64 -12.59 -7.08
C THR A 91 -3.66 -13.69 -6.83
N THR A 92 -4.85 -13.56 -7.42
CA THR A 92 -6.03 -14.39 -7.10
C THR A 92 -6.43 -15.34 -8.22
N ALA A 93 -6.00 -15.07 -9.45
CA ALA A 93 -6.40 -15.88 -10.61
C ALA A 93 -5.23 -16.12 -11.56
N ILE A 94 -5.17 -17.33 -12.14
CA ILE A 94 -4.17 -17.72 -13.13
C ILE A 94 -4.87 -18.52 -14.23
N VAL A 95 -4.68 -18.11 -15.50
CA VAL A 95 -5.19 -18.82 -16.67
C VAL A 95 -4.07 -19.06 -17.66
N TYR A 96 -3.83 -20.31 -18.00
CA TYR A 96 -3.01 -20.69 -19.15
C TYR A 96 -3.87 -20.64 -20.40
N ASP A 97 -3.50 -19.79 -21.36
CA ASP A 97 -4.20 -19.68 -22.60
C ASP A 97 -4.19 -21.03 -23.36
N ASN A 98 -5.39 -21.51 -23.67
CA ASN A 98 -5.57 -22.78 -24.39
C ASN A 98 -5.17 -22.69 -25.85
N GLN A 99 -5.08 -21.48 -26.42
CA GLN A 99 -4.73 -21.20 -27.80
C GLN A 99 -3.22 -21.01 -28.02
N SER A 100 -2.50 -20.55 -27.00
CA SER A 100 -1.09 -20.16 -27.09
C SER A 100 -0.27 -20.64 -25.88
N ASN A 101 0.91 -20.07 -25.66
CA ASN A 101 1.72 -20.27 -24.46
C ASN A 101 1.68 -19.04 -23.52
N VAL A 102 0.74 -18.13 -23.75
CA VAL A 102 0.53 -16.97 -22.91
C VAL A 102 -0.10 -17.40 -21.57
N VAL A 103 0.28 -16.75 -20.51
CA VAL A 103 -0.35 -16.92 -19.19
C VAL A 103 -0.93 -15.59 -18.78
N TYR A 104 -2.17 -15.60 -18.32
CA TYR A 104 -2.87 -14.46 -17.76
C TYR A 104 -2.98 -14.62 -16.27
N ILE A 105 -2.78 -13.52 -15.53
CA ILE A 105 -2.94 -13.48 -14.07
C ILE A 105 -3.83 -12.30 -13.68
N GLY A 106 -4.60 -12.50 -12.63
CA GLY A 106 -5.45 -11.48 -12.03
C GLY A 106 -4.94 -11.03 -10.69
N SER A 107 -4.87 -9.70 -10.49
CA SER A 107 -4.51 -9.09 -9.22
C SER A 107 -5.71 -8.46 -8.54
N LYS A 108 -5.75 -8.56 -7.22
CA LYS A 108 -6.78 -7.90 -6.40
C LYS A 108 -6.67 -6.36 -6.35
N GLY A 109 -5.58 -5.78 -6.82
CA GLY A 109 -5.40 -4.32 -6.82
C GLY A 109 -5.02 -3.71 -8.16
N GLY A 110 -4.55 -4.50 -9.13
CA GLY A 110 -3.92 -3.98 -10.34
C GLY A 110 -4.53 -4.45 -11.67
N GLY A 111 -5.64 -5.21 -11.65
CA GLY A 111 -6.27 -5.72 -12.85
C GLY A 111 -5.65 -7.00 -13.41
N VAL A 112 -5.69 -7.17 -14.71
CA VAL A 112 -5.22 -8.36 -15.41
C VAL A 112 -3.87 -8.10 -16.09
N TYR A 113 -2.97 -9.06 -15.99
CA TYR A 113 -1.65 -9.04 -16.62
C TYR A 113 -1.43 -10.32 -17.43
N LYS A 114 -0.53 -10.26 -18.42
CA LYS A 114 -0.14 -11.43 -19.22
C LYS A 114 1.37 -11.48 -19.44
N THR A 115 1.87 -12.70 -19.67
CA THR A 115 3.27 -12.94 -20.03
C THR A 115 3.37 -13.75 -21.31
N TYR A 116 4.33 -13.39 -22.18
CA TYR A 116 4.71 -14.16 -23.38
C TYR A 116 6.01 -14.94 -23.18
N ASN A 117 6.72 -14.69 -22.07
CA ASN A 117 8.08 -15.15 -21.84
C ASN A 117 8.21 -15.93 -20.53
N PHE A 118 7.19 -16.72 -20.22
CA PHE A 118 7.18 -17.65 -19.07
C PHE A 118 7.32 -16.97 -17.70
N GLY A 119 6.78 -15.76 -17.55
CA GLY A 119 6.81 -15.02 -16.30
C GLY A 119 8.07 -14.19 -16.07
N ILE A 120 8.95 -14.03 -17.08
CA ILE A 120 10.12 -13.15 -16.95
C ILE A 120 9.65 -11.68 -16.83
N THR A 121 8.66 -11.28 -17.62
CA THR A 121 8.01 -9.97 -17.52
C THR A 121 6.51 -10.07 -17.75
N TRP A 122 5.77 -9.11 -17.21
CA TRP A 122 4.33 -9.01 -17.34
C TRP A 122 3.90 -7.71 -18.01
N HIS A 123 2.76 -7.77 -18.70
CA HIS A 123 2.16 -6.63 -19.37
C HIS A 123 0.69 -6.52 -18.96
N GLN A 124 0.25 -5.34 -18.54
CA GLN A 124 -1.14 -5.12 -18.18
C GLN A 124 -2.05 -5.30 -19.41
N VAL A 125 -3.17 -5.98 -19.21
CA VAL A 125 -4.21 -6.20 -20.22
C VAL A 125 -5.33 -5.19 -20.01
N GLY A 126 -5.66 -4.43 -21.06
CA GLY A 126 -6.61 -3.32 -20.95
C GLY A 126 -6.05 -2.15 -20.14
N ASN A 127 -6.92 -1.20 -19.83
CA ASN A 127 -6.58 -0.01 -19.06
C ASN A 127 -7.41 0.09 -17.77
N LEU A 128 -7.97 -1.01 -17.31
CA LEU A 128 -8.86 -1.06 -16.16
C LEU A 128 -8.12 -1.64 -14.95
N ASP A 129 -8.24 -0.95 -13.84
CA ASP A 129 -7.75 -1.40 -12.55
C ASP A 129 -8.85 -2.21 -11.88
N LEU A 130 -9.00 -3.45 -12.34
CA LEU A 130 -10.01 -4.35 -11.84
C LEU A 130 -9.55 -5.02 -10.55
N MET A 131 -10.44 -5.16 -9.60
CA MET A 131 -10.27 -6.04 -8.46
C MET A 131 -10.64 -7.45 -8.88
N VAL A 132 -9.68 -8.16 -9.48
CA VAL A 132 -9.91 -9.50 -10.02
C VAL A 132 -10.02 -10.50 -8.88
N SER A 133 -11.11 -11.28 -8.87
CA SER A 133 -11.33 -12.40 -7.96
C SER A 133 -11.08 -13.75 -8.62
N THR A 134 -11.52 -13.92 -9.86
CA THR A 134 -11.48 -15.19 -10.57
C THR A 134 -11.37 -14.99 -12.09
N MET A 135 -10.82 -15.97 -12.79
CA MET A 135 -10.78 -16.01 -14.25
C MET A 135 -10.97 -17.43 -14.76
N VAL A 136 -11.72 -17.59 -15.86
CA VAL A 136 -11.88 -18.88 -16.57
C VAL A 136 -11.90 -18.62 -18.08
N GLN A 137 -11.32 -19.54 -18.86
CA GLN A 137 -11.28 -19.43 -20.32
C GLN A 137 -12.17 -20.49 -20.96
N ASP A 138 -12.96 -20.09 -21.98
CA ASP A 138 -13.72 -20.99 -22.81
C ASP A 138 -12.87 -21.64 -23.91
N GLU A 139 -13.46 -22.63 -24.63
CA GLU A 139 -12.80 -23.29 -25.77
C GLU A 139 -12.54 -22.37 -26.96
N ASN A 140 -13.25 -21.24 -27.01
CA ASN A 140 -13.13 -20.23 -28.06
C ASN A 140 -12.04 -19.21 -27.82
N GLY A 141 -11.36 -19.25 -26.66
CA GLY A 141 -10.32 -18.30 -26.27
C GLY A 141 -10.86 -17.03 -25.66
N ILE A 142 -12.08 -17.03 -25.14
CA ILE A 142 -12.63 -15.93 -24.35
C ILE A 142 -12.32 -16.21 -22.89
N ILE A 143 -11.61 -15.30 -22.22
CA ILE A 143 -11.39 -15.33 -20.78
C ILE A 143 -12.47 -14.50 -20.13
N TYR A 144 -13.25 -15.10 -19.24
CA TYR A 144 -14.19 -14.41 -18.37
C TYR A 144 -13.46 -14.01 -17.08
N VAL A 145 -13.64 -12.76 -16.66
CA VAL A 145 -13.00 -12.16 -15.49
C VAL A 145 -14.07 -11.73 -14.51
N GLY A 146 -14.12 -12.37 -13.35
CA GLY A 146 -14.97 -11.97 -12.24
C GLY A 146 -14.24 -10.97 -11.34
N THR A 147 -14.99 -10.02 -10.76
CA THR A 147 -14.43 -8.94 -9.96
C THR A 147 -15.12 -8.81 -8.61
N GLY A 148 -14.43 -8.16 -7.66
CA GLY A 148 -14.92 -7.89 -6.31
C GLY A 148 -14.43 -8.90 -5.29
N ASP A 149 -14.27 -8.42 -4.06
CA ASP A 149 -13.86 -9.21 -2.91
C ASP A 149 -14.82 -8.94 -1.76
N GLY A 150 -15.60 -9.95 -1.38
CA GLY A 150 -16.51 -9.89 -0.25
C GLY A 150 -15.80 -9.66 1.09
N GLY A 151 -14.49 -9.91 1.13
CA GLY A 151 -13.67 -9.73 2.32
C GLY A 151 -14.08 -10.63 3.48
N VAL A 152 -13.56 -10.31 4.65
CA VAL A 152 -13.89 -10.93 5.92
C VAL A 152 -14.15 -9.86 6.98
N ASN A 153 -14.96 -10.17 7.99
CA ASN A 153 -15.06 -9.34 9.19
C ASN A 153 -13.90 -9.68 10.12
N ILE A 154 -13.12 -8.67 10.50
CA ILE A 154 -11.89 -8.85 11.26
C ILE A 154 -12.02 -8.18 12.62
N ASP A 155 -11.66 -8.92 13.69
CA ASP A 155 -11.56 -8.38 15.05
C ASP A 155 -10.41 -7.38 15.13
N HIS A 156 -10.68 -6.19 15.64
CA HIS A 156 -9.71 -5.11 15.78
C HIS A 156 -9.00 -5.14 17.14
N ASN A 157 -8.43 -6.28 17.54
CA ASN A 157 -7.56 -6.44 18.72
C ASN A 157 -8.01 -5.74 20.00
N GLY A 158 -9.32 -5.71 20.25
CA GLY A 158 -9.88 -5.15 21.47
C GLY A 158 -9.77 -3.63 21.61
N LEU A 159 -9.44 -2.91 20.55
CA LEU A 159 -9.46 -1.43 20.55
C LEU A 159 -10.86 -0.86 20.38
N THR A 160 -11.75 -1.65 19.78
CA THR A 160 -13.18 -1.38 19.71
C THR A 160 -13.94 -2.68 19.87
N ASP A 161 -15.19 -2.61 20.32
CA ASP A 161 -16.08 -3.79 20.42
C ASP A 161 -16.65 -4.21 19.04
N LEU A 162 -16.18 -3.60 17.95
CA LEU A 162 -16.67 -3.82 16.59
C LEU A 162 -15.69 -4.63 15.76
N ASN A 163 -16.21 -5.61 15.04
CA ASN A 163 -15.53 -6.28 13.95
C ASN A 163 -15.70 -5.44 12.67
N TYR A 164 -14.62 -5.22 11.93
CA TYR A 164 -14.63 -4.40 10.74
C TYR A 164 -14.61 -5.22 9.46
N SER A 165 -15.46 -4.83 8.50
CA SER A 165 -15.42 -5.37 7.14
C SER A 165 -14.32 -4.70 6.33
N ASN A 166 -13.59 -5.49 5.52
CA ASN A 166 -12.60 -5.01 4.56
C ASN A 166 -13.01 -5.24 3.10
N SER A 167 -14.28 -5.53 2.82
CA SER A 167 -14.77 -5.83 1.48
C SER A 167 -14.53 -4.70 0.47
N PHE A 168 -14.28 -5.09 -0.78
CA PHE A 168 -14.18 -4.20 -1.93
C PHE A 168 -15.12 -4.65 -3.03
N ILE A 169 -16.05 -3.79 -3.44
CA ILE A 169 -16.95 -4.14 -4.53
C ILE A 169 -16.21 -4.22 -5.87
N GLY A 170 -16.65 -5.16 -6.68
CA GLY A 170 -16.23 -5.30 -8.07
C GLY A 170 -17.04 -4.43 -9.02
N THR A 171 -16.69 -4.56 -10.28
CA THR A 171 -17.37 -3.90 -11.41
C THR A 171 -18.11 -4.92 -12.28
N GLY A 172 -18.40 -6.13 -11.76
CA GLY A 172 -19.12 -7.20 -12.45
C GLY A 172 -18.21 -8.15 -13.23
N ILE A 173 -18.65 -8.59 -14.41
CA ILE A 173 -17.96 -9.58 -15.24
C ILE A 173 -17.47 -8.94 -16.54
N TYR A 174 -16.21 -9.23 -16.88
CA TYR A 174 -15.57 -8.82 -18.15
C TYR A 174 -15.19 -10.04 -18.97
N THR A 175 -15.01 -9.83 -20.27
CA THR A 175 -14.39 -10.80 -21.18
C THR A 175 -13.12 -10.23 -21.77
N ILE A 176 -12.14 -11.11 -22.04
CA ILE A 176 -10.92 -10.80 -22.80
C ILE A 176 -10.89 -11.76 -23.99
N ASP A 177 -10.98 -11.22 -25.21
CA ASP A 177 -10.85 -12.01 -26.45
C ASP A 177 -9.36 -12.10 -26.82
N VAL A 178 -8.71 -13.22 -26.49
CA VAL A 178 -7.27 -13.43 -26.74
C VAL A 178 -6.91 -13.44 -28.23
N ARG A 179 -7.91 -13.71 -29.13
CA ARG A 179 -7.72 -13.72 -30.57
C ARG A 179 -7.89 -12.34 -31.18
N ASN A 180 -8.49 -11.41 -30.48
CA ASN A 180 -8.74 -10.04 -30.90
C ASN A 180 -7.91 -9.03 -30.10
N ASN A 181 -6.60 -9.29 -30.01
CA ASN A 181 -5.64 -8.43 -29.32
C ASN A 181 -6.05 -8.10 -27.88
N ASP A 182 -6.58 -9.11 -27.16
CA ASP A 182 -7.05 -8.99 -25.76
C ASP A 182 -8.10 -7.89 -25.57
N LEU A 183 -9.01 -7.77 -26.53
CA LEU A 183 -10.11 -6.82 -26.39
C LEU A 183 -10.92 -7.16 -25.14
N MET A 184 -10.86 -6.25 -24.18
CA MET A 184 -11.58 -6.36 -22.91
C MET A 184 -12.94 -5.68 -23.04
N THR A 185 -14.01 -6.40 -22.66
CA THR A 185 -15.39 -5.89 -22.70
C THR A 185 -16.14 -6.25 -21.42
N GLN A 186 -16.82 -5.30 -20.82
CA GLN A 186 -17.74 -5.58 -19.72
C GLN A 186 -19.02 -6.21 -20.25
N VAL A 187 -19.32 -7.43 -19.81
CA VAL A 187 -20.52 -8.17 -20.23
C VAL A 187 -21.63 -8.10 -19.20
N LEU A 188 -21.28 -7.86 -17.95
CA LEU A 188 -22.21 -7.71 -16.85
C LEU A 188 -21.74 -6.60 -15.92
N ALA A 189 -22.56 -5.56 -15.75
CA ALA A 189 -22.34 -4.52 -14.76
C ALA A 189 -23.06 -4.87 -13.44
N PRO A 190 -22.51 -4.54 -12.27
CA PRO A 190 -23.17 -4.76 -11.00
C PRO A 190 -24.36 -3.81 -10.82
N THR A 191 -25.28 -4.19 -9.95
CA THR A 191 -26.32 -3.31 -9.38
C THR A 191 -25.99 -3.05 -7.90
N ALA A 192 -26.81 -2.24 -7.23
CA ALA A 192 -26.62 -2.02 -5.78
C ALA A 192 -26.80 -3.29 -4.95
N ASP A 193 -27.53 -4.28 -5.47
CA ASP A 193 -27.95 -5.47 -4.73
C ASP A 193 -27.34 -6.77 -5.27
N GLU A 194 -26.75 -6.76 -6.46
CA GLU A 194 -26.25 -7.97 -7.12
C GLU A 194 -24.96 -7.73 -7.89
N TRP A 195 -24.14 -8.77 -8.02
CA TRP A 195 -22.94 -8.81 -8.85
C TRP A 195 -21.80 -7.91 -8.36
N LEU A 196 -21.86 -7.49 -7.10
CA LEU A 196 -20.80 -6.71 -6.46
C LEU A 196 -19.58 -7.57 -6.12
N TYR A 197 -19.80 -8.88 -5.94
CA TYR A 197 -18.77 -9.86 -5.60
C TYR A 197 -18.97 -11.11 -6.44
N ILE A 198 -17.94 -11.51 -7.19
CA ILE A 198 -17.90 -12.77 -7.94
C ILE A 198 -16.86 -13.66 -7.25
N ASN A 199 -17.33 -14.67 -6.49
CA ASN A 199 -16.42 -15.53 -5.75
C ASN A 199 -15.66 -16.45 -6.68
N GLU A 200 -16.35 -17.09 -7.64
CA GLU A 200 -15.72 -17.94 -8.65
C GLU A 200 -16.53 -18.04 -9.94
N LEU A 201 -15.82 -18.25 -11.06
CA LEU A 201 -16.38 -18.54 -12.37
C LEU A 201 -15.95 -19.94 -12.85
N ALA A 202 -16.86 -20.68 -13.46
CA ALA A 202 -16.57 -21.98 -14.10
C ALA A 202 -17.39 -22.14 -15.39
N ILE A 203 -16.97 -23.06 -16.26
CA ILE A 203 -17.66 -23.36 -17.52
C ILE A 203 -18.08 -24.84 -17.53
N ALA A 204 -19.38 -25.10 -17.71
CA ALA A 204 -19.95 -26.44 -17.82
C ALA A 204 -20.63 -26.57 -19.18
N GLY A 205 -19.95 -27.17 -20.16
CA GLY A 205 -20.42 -27.26 -21.55
C GLY A 205 -20.58 -25.86 -22.15
N ASP A 206 -21.83 -25.52 -22.50
CA ASP A 206 -22.21 -24.20 -23.01
C ASP A 206 -22.65 -23.19 -21.95
N LYS A 207 -22.56 -23.56 -20.68
CA LYS A 207 -23.00 -22.70 -19.56
C LYS A 207 -21.81 -22.07 -18.84
N LEU A 208 -21.88 -20.76 -18.65
CA LEU A 208 -21.02 -20.02 -17.73
C LEU A 208 -21.68 -20.06 -16.34
N LEU A 209 -20.95 -20.49 -15.34
CA LEU A 209 -21.39 -20.56 -13.94
C LEU A 209 -20.71 -19.46 -13.12
N ALA A 210 -21.42 -18.89 -12.17
CA ALA A 210 -20.89 -17.90 -11.23
C ALA A 210 -21.34 -18.24 -9.81
N ALA A 211 -20.36 -18.42 -8.92
CA ALA A 211 -20.59 -18.45 -7.49
C ALA A 211 -20.59 -17.01 -6.97
N THR A 212 -21.69 -16.60 -6.34
CA THR A 212 -21.91 -15.25 -5.80
C THR A 212 -22.51 -15.31 -4.40
N PRO A 213 -22.45 -14.23 -3.62
CA PRO A 213 -23.12 -14.20 -2.31
C PRO A 213 -24.64 -14.43 -2.38
N GLU A 214 -25.27 -14.14 -3.50
CA GLU A 214 -26.72 -14.29 -3.70
C GLU A 214 -27.09 -15.66 -4.26
N GLY A 215 -26.13 -16.50 -4.63
CA GLY A 215 -26.38 -17.84 -5.12
C GLY A 215 -25.40 -18.35 -6.16
N LEU A 216 -25.52 -19.64 -6.47
CA LEU A 216 -24.93 -20.22 -7.66
C LEU A 216 -25.82 -19.87 -8.86
N LYS A 217 -25.26 -19.12 -9.79
CA LYS A 217 -25.96 -18.64 -10.99
C LYS A 217 -25.36 -19.24 -12.25
N TYR A 218 -26.13 -19.31 -13.34
CA TYR A 218 -25.63 -19.76 -14.65
C TYR A 218 -26.20 -18.92 -15.77
N SER A 219 -25.42 -18.79 -16.83
CA SER A 219 -25.77 -18.15 -18.10
C SER A 219 -25.58 -19.14 -19.26
N THR A 220 -26.48 -19.08 -20.27
CA THR A 220 -26.40 -19.83 -21.52
C THR A 220 -26.13 -18.91 -22.72
N ASP A 221 -25.88 -17.65 -22.50
CA ASP A 221 -25.68 -16.62 -23.51
C ASP A 221 -24.43 -15.76 -23.27
N ASN A 222 -23.36 -16.40 -22.80
CA ASN A 222 -22.04 -15.78 -22.55
C ASN A 222 -22.08 -14.67 -21.52
N GLY A 223 -22.88 -14.83 -20.45
CA GLY A 223 -22.92 -13.91 -19.31
C GLY A 223 -23.85 -12.71 -19.46
N GLN A 224 -24.72 -12.68 -20.50
CA GLN A 224 -25.66 -11.59 -20.70
C GLN A 224 -26.93 -11.72 -19.83
N ASN A 225 -27.47 -12.94 -19.71
CA ASN A 225 -28.62 -13.23 -18.85
C ASN A 225 -28.29 -14.40 -17.92
N TRP A 226 -28.79 -14.32 -16.69
CA TRP A 226 -28.44 -15.26 -15.63
C TRP A 226 -29.69 -15.85 -14.98
N GLN A 227 -29.57 -17.10 -14.54
CA GLN A 227 -30.58 -17.83 -13.78
C GLN A 227 -29.93 -18.35 -12.49
N VAL A 228 -30.70 -18.38 -11.39
CA VAL A 228 -30.27 -18.96 -10.13
C VAL A 228 -30.48 -20.46 -10.15
N ALA A 229 -29.41 -21.21 -9.89
CA ALA A 229 -29.45 -22.67 -9.73
C ALA A 229 -29.65 -23.09 -8.28
N LEU A 230 -28.90 -22.43 -7.37
CA LEU A 230 -29.00 -22.62 -5.92
C LEU A 230 -29.01 -21.25 -5.24
N GLU A 231 -29.94 -21.05 -4.31
CA GLU A 231 -29.97 -19.85 -3.46
C GLU A 231 -28.99 -20.02 -2.29
N GLY A 232 -28.50 -18.92 -1.72
CA GLY A 232 -27.56 -18.89 -0.59
C GLY A 232 -26.18 -18.37 -1.03
N ASN A 233 -25.27 -18.18 -0.09
CA ASN A 233 -23.91 -17.74 -0.40
C ASN A 233 -23.13 -18.89 -1.08
N ALA A 234 -23.00 -18.81 -2.42
CA ALA A 234 -22.15 -19.70 -3.18
C ALA A 234 -20.68 -19.22 -3.08
N GLU A 235 -19.84 -20.10 -2.57
CA GLU A 235 -18.44 -19.77 -2.25
C GLU A 235 -17.52 -20.20 -3.38
N GLU A 236 -17.77 -21.40 -3.94
CA GLU A 236 -16.93 -22.00 -4.96
C GLU A 236 -17.76 -22.85 -5.93
N VAL A 237 -17.31 -22.94 -7.18
CA VAL A 237 -17.86 -23.85 -8.20
C VAL A 237 -16.74 -24.38 -9.07
N LYS A 238 -16.64 -25.69 -9.19
CA LYS A 238 -15.67 -26.39 -10.07
C LYS A 238 -16.40 -27.31 -11.04
N VAL A 239 -15.80 -27.47 -12.21
CA VAL A 239 -16.32 -28.34 -13.26
C VAL A 239 -15.23 -29.30 -13.70
N GLY A 240 -15.52 -30.59 -13.61
CA GLY A 240 -14.64 -31.65 -14.07
C GLY A 240 -14.67 -31.87 -15.58
N SER A 241 -13.71 -32.63 -16.10
CA SER A 241 -13.54 -32.88 -17.53
C SER A 241 -14.74 -33.59 -18.20
N GLY A 242 -15.52 -34.34 -17.40
CA GLY A 242 -16.77 -34.99 -17.82
C GLY A 242 -18.04 -34.22 -17.44
N ASN A 243 -17.95 -32.90 -17.26
CA ASN A 243 -19.05 -32.03 -16.83
C ASN A 243 -19.68 -32.34 -15.47
N VAL A 244 -18.91 -32.95 -14.56
CA VAL A 244 -19.32 -33.01 -13.14
C VAL A 244 -19.19 -31.62 -12.55
N ILE A 245 -20.28 -31.08 -12.06
CA ILE A 245 -20.35 -29.78 -11.38
C ILE A 245 -20.31 -30.04 -9.87
N VAL A 246 -19.40 -29.38 -9.17
CA VAL A 246 -19.33 -29.39 -7.72
C VAL A 246 -19.35 -27.95 -7.24
N ALA A 247 -20.26 -27.62 -6.34
CA ALA A 247 -20.38 -26.27 -5.80
C ALA A 247 -20.46 -26.30 -4.28
N SER A 248 -19.94 -25.28 -3.61
CA SER A 248 -20.19 -25.04 -2.20
C SER A 248 -21.16 -23.85 -2.04
N VAL A 249 -22.23 -24.08 -1.27
CA VAL A 249 -23.22 -23.04 -0.95
C VAL A 249 -23.54 -23.12 0.54
N ASP A 250 -23.40 -22.00 1.24
CA ASP A 250 -23.58 -21.91 2.69
C ASP A 250 -22.78 -22.97 3.48
N GLY A 251 -21.57 -23.27 3.02
CA GLY A 251 -20.67 -24.26 3.63
C GLY A 251 -21.10 -25.73 3.39
N MET A 252 -22.00 -25.98 2.46
CA MET A 252 -22.46 -27.32 2.06
C MET A 252 -22.09 -27.61 0.61
N VAL A 253 -21.72 -28.86 0.33
CA VAL A 253 -21.30 -29.32 -1.00
C VAL A 253 -22.47 -29.90 -1.77
N TYR A 254 -22.61 -29.48 -3.02
CA TYR A 254 -23.62 -29.91 -3.98
C TYR A 254 -22.93 -30.49 -5.23
N ILE A 255 -23.40 -31.63 -5.73
CA ILE A 255 -22.78 -32.32 -6.86
C ILE A 255 -23.86 -32.74 -7.87
N GLY A 256 -23.55 -32.65 -9.15
CA GLY A 256 -24.41 -33.13 -10.25
C GLY A 256 -23.73 -33.00 -11.61
N SER A 257 -24.44 -33.41 -12.66
CA SER A 257 -24.00 -33.24 -14.06
C SER A 257 -24.81 -32.18 -14.81
N ASP A 258 -25.85 -31.64 -14.19
CA ASP A 258 -26.65 -30.52 -14.65
C ASP A 258 -26.81 -29.51 -13.51
N VAL A 259 -26.52 -28.27 -13.78
CA VAL A 259 -26.59 -27.17 -12.80
C VAL A 259 -27.98 -27.01 -12.18
N ASN A 260 -29.05 -27.41 -12.89
CA ASN A 260 -30.43 -27.39 -12.38
C ASN A 260 -30.79 -28.61 -11.50
N ASN A 261 -29.90 -29.57 -11.35
CA ASN A 261 -30.16 -30.79 -10.61
C ASN A 261 -28.93 -31.22 -9.81
N LEU A 262 -28.51 -30.35 -8.91
CA LEU A 262 -27.39 -30.60 -7.99
C LEU A 262 -27.95 -31.20 -6.69
N GLU A 263 -27.35 -32.30 -6.22
CA GLU A 263 -27.69 -32.98 -5.00
C GLU A 263 -26.76 -32.54 -3.86
N CYS A 264 -27.33 -32.32 -2.66
CA CYS A 264 -26.57 -31.98 -1.46
C CYS A 264 -25.88 -33.20 -0.87
N HIS A 265 -24.56 -33.13 -0.69
CA HIS A 265 -23.71 -34.14 -0.08
C HIS A 265 -23.21 -33.75 1.33
N SER A 266 -23.84 -32.76 1.96
CA SER A 266 -23.50 -32.33 3.31
C SER A 266 -24.68 -32.47 4.26
N HIS A 267 -24.37 -32.60 5.57
CA HIS A 267 -25.37 -32.54 6.63
C HIS A 267 -25.17 -31.30 7.51
N SER A 268 -26.18 -30.94 8.26
CA SER A 268 -26.17 -29.69 9.08
C SER A 268 -25.20 -29.69 10.27
N GLY A 269 -24.58 -30.82 10.60
CA GLY A 269 -23.60 -30.94 11.67
C GLY A 269 -22.21 -30.43 11.21
N THR A 270 -21.50 -29.74 12.09
CA THR A 270 -20.24 -29.03 11.74
C THR A 270 -18.94 -29.76 12.12
N ASN A 271 -19.02 -30.95 12.79
CA ASN A 271 -17.83 -31.53 13.44
C ASN A 271 -17.18 -32.69 12.70
N ASP A 272 -17.92 -33.49 11.94
CA ASP A 272 -17.42 -34.63 11.22
C ASP A 272 -18.42 -35.16 10.20
N MET A 273 -18.01 -36.13 9.38
CA MET A 273 -18.88 -36.80 8.43
C MET A 273 -20.03 -37.56 9.16
N GLN A 274 -21.18 -37.61 8.51
CA GLN A 274 -22.26 -38.48 8.90
C GLN A 274 -22.24 -39.75 8.05
N GLY A 275 -21.77 -40.85 8.65
CA GLY A 275 -21.45 -42.07 7.91
C GLY A 275 -20.30 -41.85 6.94
N ASP A 276 -20.39 -42.50 5.78
CA ASP A 276 -19.43 -42.35 4.67
C ASP A 276 -20.02 -41.62 3.44
N THR A 277 -21.20 -40.99 3.59
CA THR A 277 -21.93 -40.38 2.46
C THR A 277 -22.11 -38.89 2.58
N LEU A 278 -22.09 -38.33 3.79
CA LEU A 278 -22.36 -36.93 4.01
C LEU A 278 -21.18 -36.21 4.68
N LEU A 279 -20.74 -35.14 4.06
CA LEU A 279 -19.74 -34.21 4.61
C LEU A 279 -20.32 -33.36 5.75
N PRO A 280 -19.47 -32.85 6.66
CA PRO A 280 -19.92 -31.84 7.61
C PRO A 280 -20.22 -30.51 6.88
N LYS A 281 -21.20 -29.78 7.38
CA LYS A 281 -21.36 -28.37 6.99
C LYS A 281 -20.16 -27.59 7.53
N ALA A 282 -19.43 -26.89 6.69
CA ALA A 282 -18.39 -25.97 7.15
C ALA A 282 -19.03 -24.69 7.74
N ALA A 283 -18.57 -24.28 8.90
CA ALA A 283 -19.01 -23.01 9.49
C ALA A 283 -18.28 -21.80 8.87
N GLY A 284 -17.17 -22.03 8.25
CA GLY A 284 -16.40 -21.12 7.42
C GLY A 284 -16.75 -21.29 5.94
N LEU A 285 -15.94 -22.00 5.20
CA LEU A 285 -16.12 -22.27 3.77
C LEU A 285 -15.66 -23.68 3.39
N VAL A 286 -15.93 -24.08 2.14
CA VAL A 286 -15.44 -25.36 1.60
C VAL A 286 -14.70 -25.10 0.30
N ASP A 287 -13.41 -25.48 0.26
CA ASP A 287 -12.65 -25.57 -0.97
C ASP A 287 -12.89 -26.90 -1.68
N ILE A 288 -12.95 -26.87 -3.00
CA ILE A 288 -13.25 -28.01 -3.83
C ILE A 288 -12.16 -28.24 -4.87
N ALA A 289 -11.75 -29.48 -5.08
CA ALA A 289 -10.92 -29.86 -6.22
C ALA A 289 -11.42 -31.15 -6.86
N ILE A 290 -11.47 -31.18 -8.18
CA ILE A 290 -11.79 -32.34 -8.98
C ILE A 290 -10.51 -32.82 -9.67
N ALA A 291 -10.23 -34.11 -9.65
CA ALA A 291 -9.04 -34.63 -10.32
C ALA A 291 -9.13 -34.39 -11.83
N PRO A 292 -8.11 -33.81 -12.48
CA PRO A 292 -8.21 -33.35 -13.88
C PRO A 292 -8.47 -34.46 -14.90
N LYS A 293 -8.19 -35.71 -14.56
CA LYS A 293 -8.33 -36.88 -15.45
C LYS A 293 -9.39 -37.89 -15.01
N ASP A 294 -9.95 -37.74 -13.82
CA ASP A 294 -10.93 -38.66 -13.27
C ASP A 294 -11.95 -37.93 -12.39
N ASP A 295 -13.06 -37.57 -12.96
CA ASP A 295 -14.18 -36.89 -12.27
C ASP A 295 -14.81 -37.73 -11.14
N ASN A 296 -14.45 -39.01 -11.01
CA ASN A 296 -14.83 -39.77 -9.82
C ASN A 296 -14.11 -39.31 -8.56
N VAL A 297 -12.95 -38.65 -8.72
CA VAL A 297 -12.12 -38.21 -7.59
C VAL A 297 -12.35 -36.73 -7.32
N ILE A 298 -12.99 -36.45 -6.18
CA ILE A 298 -13.35 -35.12 -5.72
C ILE A 298 -12.79 -34.96 -4.30
N TYR A 299 -12.15 -33.82 -4.06
CA TYR A 299 -11.70 -33.43 -2.72
C TYR A 299 -12.53 -32.25 -2.22
N ALA A 300 -12.76 -32.24 -0.91
CA ALA A 300 -13.37 -31.10 -0.20
C ALA A 300 -12.55 -30.77 1.05
N SER A 301 -12.13 -29.53 1.20
CA SER A 301 -11.49 -29.02 2.41
C SER A 301 -12.46 -28.13 3.16
N CYS A 302 -12.91 -28.57 4.33
CA CYS A 302 -13.83 -27.80 5.16
C CYS A 302 -13.06 -26.92 6.14
N ILE A 303 -13.40 -25.64 6.18
CA ILE A 303 -12.79 -24.61 7.01
C ILE A 303 -13.82 -24.12 8.04
N ASP A 304 -13.42 -23.96 9.30
CA ASP A 304 -14.31 -23.48 10.35
C ASP A 304 -14.40 -21.94 10.39
N ALA A 305 -15.26 -21.41 11.27
CA ALA A 305 -15.45 -19.97 11.41
C ALA A 305 -14.21 -19.20 11.90
N ASN A 306 -13.20 -19.90 12.41
CA ASN A 306 -11.94 -19.31 12.86
C ASN A 306 -10.84 -19.35 11.79
N GLY A 307 -11.14 -19.86 10.59
CA GLY A 307 -10.15 -20.03 9.54
C GLY A 307 -9.25 -21.26 9.68
N ASP A 308 -9.57 -22.18 10.59
CA ASP A 308 -8.86 -23.45 10.74
C ASP A 308 -9.56 -24.55 9.95
N HIS A 309 -8.79 -25.55 9.48
CA HIS A 309 -9.40 -26.66 8.78
C HIS A 309 -10.13 -27.63 9.73
N VAL A 310 -11.31 -28.06 9.32
CA VAL A 310 -12.09 -29.11 9.99
C VAL A 310 -11.62 -30.50 9.55
N GLY A 311 -11.27 -30.60 8.26
CA GLY A 311 -10.75 -31.83 7.66
C GLY A 311 -10.70 -31.69 6.13
N VAL A 312 -9.85 -32.51 5.51
CA VAL A 312 -9.84 -32.71 4.05
C VAL A 312 -10.45 -34.07 3.76
N PHE A 313 -11.43 -34.10 2.90
CA PHE A 313 -12.21 -35.28 2.54
C PHE A 313 -11.98 -35.62 1.07
N VAL A 314 -12.14 -36.91 0.73
CA VAL A 314 -11.99 -37.38 -0.66
C VAL A 314 -13.14 -38.36 -0.99
N SER A 315 -13.79 -38.12 -2.11
CA SER A 315 -14.63 -39.10 -2.78
C SER A 315 -13.89 -39.71 -3.96
N ARG A 316 -14.21 -40.98 -4.31
CA ARG A 316 -13.68 -41.66 -5.51
C ARG A 316 -14.80 -42.26 -6.36
N ASP A 317 -16.02 -41.81 -6.14
CA ASP A 317 -17.26 -42.27 -6.79
C ASP A 317 -18.23 -41.07 -7.03
N LYS A 318 -17.71 -39.92 -7.40
CA LYS A 318 -18.47 -38.69 -7.71
C LYS A 318 -19.31 -38.16 -6.54
N GLY A 319 -18.81 -38.30 -5.32
CA GLY A 319 -19.52 -37.84 -4.12
C GLY A 319 -20.47 -38.84 -3.49
N ALA A 320 -20.64 -40.06 -4.08
CA ALA A 320 -21.52 -41.07 -3.49
C ALA A 320 -21.03 -41.56 -2.12
N THR A 321 -19.71 -41.67 -1.96
CA THR A 321 -19.08 -41.95 -0.64
C THR A 321 -17.86 -41.08 -0.44
N TRP A 322 -17.54 -40.80 0.83
CA TRP A 322 -16.44 -39.95 1.24
C TRP A 322 -15.55 -40.65 2.27
N ALA A 323 -14.28 -40.38 2.21
CA ALA A 323 -13.30 -40.78 3.21
C ALA A 323 -12.51 -39.54 3.69
N LYS A 324 -12.11 -39.56 4.94
CA LYS A 324 -11.28 -38.51 5.51
C LYS A 324 -9.84 -38.68 5.04
N ALA A 325 -9.35 -37.77 4.17
CA ALA A 325 -7.96 -37.73 3.72
C ALA A 325 -7.06 -37.15 4.83
N LEU A 326 -7.50 -36.04 5.46
CA LEU A 326 -6.79 -35.46 6.60
C LEU A 326 -7.80 -35.08 7.70
N PRO A 327 -7.60 -35.52 8.95
CA PRO A 327 -8.45 -35.12 10.07
C PRO A 327 -8.16 -33.68 10.51
N LYS A 328 -9.06 -33.10 11.31
CA LYS A 328 -8.79 -31.85 12.02
C LYS A 328 -7.49 -32.02 12.80
N VAL A 329 -6.52 -31.11 12.53
CA VAL A 329 -5.24 -31.15 13.23
C VAL A 329 -5.44 -30.61 14.64
N THR A 330 -5.11 -31.44 15.62
CA THR A 330 -5.03 -30.99 17.00
C THR A 330 -3.61 -30.53 17.31
N SER A 331 -3.44 -29.64 18.28
CA SER A 331 -2.16 -29.07 18.71
C SER A 331 -1.01 -30.08 18.94
N ASN A 332 -1.32 -31.37 19.04
CA ASN A 332 -0.36 -32.44 19.22
C ASN A 332 0.27 -32.95 17.90
N MET A 333 -0.25 -32.56 16.75
CA MET A 333 0.27 -32.97 15.43
C MET A 333 1.21 -31.94 14.79
N GLY A 334 1.34 -30.77 15.37
CA GLY A 334 2.32 -29.74 14.97
C GLY A 334 2.03 -29.02 13.65
N HIS A 335 0.85 -29.18 13.05
CA HIS A 335 0.52 -28.56 11.77
C HIS A 335 -0.84 -27.87 11.82
N THR A 336 -0.87 -26.58 11.58
CA THR A 336 -2.06 -25.84 11.17
C THR A 336 -1.90 -25.52 9.68
N ILE A 337 -2.70 -26.13 8.80
CA ILE A 337 -2.55 -25.98 7.35
C ILE A 337 -2.79 -24.52 6.94
N TYR A 338 -3.83 -23.90 7.49
CA TYR A 338 -4.22 -22.53 7.18
C TYR A 338 -3.73 -21.50 8.21
N ASP A 339 -3.19 -21.95 9.33
CA ASP A 339 -2.69 -21.10 10.44
C ASP A 339 -3.71 -20.04 10.91
N GLY A 340 -5.01 -20.45 10.97
CA GLY A 340 -6.12 -19.55 11.30
C GLY A 340 -6.50 -18.56 10.20
N GLN A 341 -5.94 -18.66 9.01
CA GLN A 341 -6.16 -17.71 7.92
C GLN A 341 -6.98 -18.29 6.75
N GLY A 342 -7.56 -19.48 6.91
CA GLY A 342 -8.27 -20.18 5.83
C GLY A 342 -9.50 -19.44 5.27
N LEU A 343 -10.03 -18.43 5.96
CA LEU A 343 -11.06 -17.55 5.39
C LEU A 343 -10.51 -16.50 4.44
N TYR A 344 -9.21 -16.26 4.46
CA TYR A 344 -8.52 -15.25 3.65
C TYR A 344 -7.69 -15.88 2.53
N ASN A 345 -6.83 -16.83 2.88
CA ASN A 345 -5.98 -17.56 1.94
C ASN A 345 -6.29 -19.06 2.02
N HIS A 346 -6.84 -19.59 0.96
CA HIS A 346 -7.27 -20.96 0.85
C HIS A 346 -7.21 -21.43 -0.60
N GLY A 347 -7.28 -22.73 -0.79
CA GLY A 347 -7.39 -23.38 -2.09
C GLY A 347 -6.81 -24.79 -2.04
N ILE A 348 -7.36 -25.66 -2.84
CA ILE A 348 -6.86 -27.02 -3.03
C ILE A 348 -6.77 -27.37 -4.50
N VAL A 349 -5.69 -28.09 -4.88
CA VAL A 349 -5.44 -28.46 -6.29
C VAL A 349 -4.95 -29.91 -6.34
N VAL A 350 -5.61 -30.74 -7.18
CA VAL A 350 -5.17 -32.13 -7.40
C VAL A 350 -4.02 -32.15 -8.41
N ASP A 351 -3.02 -32.98 -8.15
CA ASP A 351 -1.93 -33.20 -9.08
C ASP A 351 -2.44 -33.77 -10.42
N PRO A 352 -2.07 -33.14 -11.57
CA PRO A 352 -2.61 -33.57 -12.88
C PRO A 352 -2.08 -34.94 -13.34
N THR A 353 -1.11 -35.53 -12.64
CA THR A 353 -0.52 -36.84 -12.98
C THR A 353 -0.88 -37.96 -12.00
N ASP A 354 -1.23 -37.59 -10.75
CA ASP A 354 -1.56 -38.55 -9.70
C ASP A 354 -2.73 -38.03 -8.84
N ASP A 355 -3.90 -38.64 -8.95
CA ASP A 355 -5.11 -38.30 -8.21
C ASP A 355 -5.02 -38.57 -6.68
N GLY A 356 -3.97 -39.19 -6.23
CA GLY A 356 -3.63 -39.41 -4.81
C GLY A 356 -2.80 -38.31 -4.20
N ILE A 357 -2.44 -37.26 -4.98
CA ILE A 357 -1.67 -36.12 -4.51
C ILE A 357 -2.53 -34.85 -4.59
N LEU A 358 -2.65 -34.16 -3.47
CA LEU A 358 -3.37 -32.91 -3.32
C LEU A 358 -2.41 -31.83 -2.78
N TYR A 359 -2.43 -30.65 -3.39
CA TYR A 359 -1.79 -29.45 -2.86
C TYR A 359 -2.83 -28.60 -2.15
N VAL A 360 -2.46 -28.05 -1.00
CA VAL A 360 -3.28 -27.13 -0.23
C VAL A 360 -2.52 -25.81 -0.16
N THR A 361 -3.11 -24.76 -0.70
CA THR A 361 -2.64 -23.38 -0.57
C THR A 361 -3.29 -22.74 0.65
N GLY A 362 -2.52 -21.96 1.38
CA GLY A 362 -2.95 -21.30 2.61
C GLY A 362 -1.88 -20.31 3.02
N TYR A 363 -1.56 -20.22 4.31
CA TYR A 363 -0.40 -19.45 4.74
C TYR A 363 0.91 -19.96 4.11
N LYS A 364 1.00 -21.28 3.87
CA LYS A 364 2.10 -21.98 3.19
C LYS A 364 1.55 -22.97 2.18
N LEU A 365 2.45 -23.57 1.36
CA LEU A 365 2.10 -24.64 0.44
C LEU A 365 2.30 -26.00 1.11
N TRP A 366 1.25 -26.79 1.14
CA TRP A 366 1.27 -28.14 1.68
C TRP A 366 0.97 -29.18 0.61
N ARG A 367 1.61 -30.36 0.72
CA ARG A 367 1.30 -31.52 -0.11
C ARG A 367 0.76 -32.65 0.75
N LEU A 368 -0.42 -33.13 0.37
CA LEU A 368 -1.03 -34.32 0.90
C LEU A 368 -0.82 -35.47 -0.08
N THR A 369 -0.32 -36.61 0.41
CA THR A 369 -0.04 -37.78 -0.43
C THR A 369 -0.78 -38.99 0.14
N ARG A 370 -1.57 -39.66 -0.71
CA ARG A 370 -2.30 -40.90 -0.35
C ARG A 370 -1.31 -41.98 0.06
N PRO A 371 -1.57 -42.72 1.15
CA PRO A 371 -0.75 -43.86 1.54
C PRO A 371 -0.73 -44.98 0.48
N ALA A 372 0.41 -45.60 0.26
CA ALA A 372 0.57 -46.69 -0.70
C ALA A 372 -0.36 -47.91 -0.39
N SER A 373 -0.77 -48.07 0.88
CA SER A 373 -1.75 -49.09 1.30
C SER A 373 -3.16 -48.80 0.80
N GLY A 374 -3.42 -47.57 0.33
CA GLY A 374 -4.73 -47.08 -0.04
C GLY A 374 -5.66 -46.73 1.14
N ASN A 375 -5.28 -47.08 2.35
CA ASN A 375 -6.05 -46.88 3.57
C ASN A 375 -5.31 -46.01 4.57
N GLY A 376 -6.04 -45.17 5.32
CA GLY A 376 -5.51 -44.29 6.33
C GLY A 376 -5.39 -42.81 5.85
N TYR A 377 -4.94 -41.98 6.75
CA TYR A 377 -4.80 -40.57 6.48
C TYR A 377 -3.63 -40.28 5.52
N TYR A 378 -3.76 -39.23 4.71
CA TYR A 378 -2.72 -38.78 3.80
C TYR A 378 -1.51 -38.25 4.59
N GLN A 379 -0.32 -38.44 4.05
CA GLN A 379 0.87 -37.81 4.55
C GLN A 379 0.84 -36.34 4.16
N CYS A 380 0.94 -35.43 5.12
CA CYS A 380 0.95 -33.99 4.93
C CYS A 380 2.37 -33.44 5.17
N ILE A 381 2.92 -32.73 4.21
CA ILE A 381 4.24 -32.09 4.30
C ILE A 381 4.18 -30.64 3.82
N ASN A 382 4.86 -29.75 4.54
CA ASN A 382 5.10 -28.38 4.11
C ASN A 382 6.20 -28.39 3.03
N LEU A 383 5.97 -27.65 1.93
CA LEU A 383 6.88 -27.58 0.79
C LEU A 383 7.69 -26.28 0.75
N THR A 384 7.37 -25.32 1.59
CA THR A 384 7.89 -23.95 1.46
C THR A 384 8.70 -23.49 2.65
N SER A 385 9.70 -22.66 2.37
CA SER A 385 10.37 -21.81 3.35
C SER A 385 9.92 -20.37 3.14
N ASN A 386 9.41 -19.73 4.18
CA ASN A 386 9.07 -18.30 4.16
C ASN A 386 10.11 -17.45 4.92
N THR A 387 11.22 -18.03 5.29
CA THR A 387 12.17 -17.42 6.22
C THR A 387 13.53 -17.11 5.60
N THR A 388 13.83 -17.66 4.43
CA THR A 388 15.12 -17.47 3.77
C THR A 388 14.90 -17.15 2.30
N ILE A 389 14.90 -15.86 1.94
CA ILE A 389 14.64 -15.36 0.58
C ILE A 389 15.59 -15.95 -0.45
N SER A 390 16.84 -16.25 -0.06
CA SER A 390 17.83 -16.87 -0.92
C SER A 390 17.66 -18.39 -1.09
N SER A 391 16.69 -19.00 -0.41
CA SER A 391 16.39 -20.43 -0.57
C SER A 391 15.61 -20.67 -1.86
N THR A 392 15.93 -21.74 -2.59
CA THR A 392 15.13 -22.19 -3.75
C THR A 392 13.73 -22.66 -3.35
N ALA A 393 13.52 -23.00 -2.07
CA ALA A 393 12.21 -23.34 -1.50
C ALA A 393 11.44 -22.10 -0.98
N TYR A 394 11.99 -20.88 -1.19
CA TYR A 394 11.33 -19.67 -0.78
C TYR A 394 10.08 -19.41 -1.59
N LEU A 395 8.97 -19.17 -0.88
CA LEU A 395 7.70 -18.73 -1.44
C LEU A 395 7.08 -17.73 -0.48
N HIS A 396 6.64 -16.58 -1.01
CA HIS A 396 5.89 -15.62 -0.23
C HIS A 396 4.64 -16.26 0.39
N VAL A 397 4.30 -15.89 1.61
CA VAL A 397 3.11 -16.39 2.32
C VAL A 397 1.80 -15.89 1.73
N GLY A 398 0.68 -16.43 2.20
CA GLY A 398 -0.64 -16.02 1.75
C GLY A 398 -0.92 -16.47 0.31
N LEU A 399 -1.11 -17.78 0.12
CA LEU A 399 -1.30 -18.38 -1.20
C LEU A 399 -2.80 -18.46 -1.52
N HIS A 400 -3.19 -17.92 -2.67
CA HIS A 400 -4.59 -17.84 -3.09
C HIS A 400 -4.94 -18.78 -4.24
N VAL A 401 -4.01 -19.01 -5.14
CA VAL A 401 -4.25 -19.81 -6.34
C VAL A 401 -3.00 -20.56 -6.76
N MET A 402 -3.19 -21.80 -7.22
CA MET A 402 -2.15 -22.61 -7.85
C MET A 402 -2.71 -23.19 -9.14
N ALA A 403 -1.98 -23.06 -10.25
CA ALA A 403 -2.37 -23.61 -11.56
C ALA A 403 -1.20 -24.34 -12.22
N PHE A 404 -1.42 -25.63 -12.56
CA PHE A 404 -0.46 -26.39 -13.35
C PHE A 404 -0.50 -26.01 -14.82
N ASN A 405 0.66 -26.03 -15.47
CA ASN A 405 0.75 -25.87 -16.92
C ASN A 405 0.11 -27.10 -17.61
N PRO A 406 -1.01 -26.92 -18.36
CA PRO A 406 -1.70 -28.04 -18.99
C PRO A 406 -0.88 -28.73 -20.08
N LYS A 407 0.14 -28.03 -20.64
CA LYS A 407 1.06 -28.57 -21.66
C LYS A 407 2.34 -29.18 -21.06
N ASN A 408 2.65 -28.85 -19.81
CA ASN A 408 3.81 -29.36 -19.08
C ASN A 408 3.52 -29.46 -17.58
N SER A 409 3.00 -30.59 -17.13
CA SER A 409 2.62 -30.84 -15.73
C SER A 409 3.78 -30.79 -14.73
N ASN A 410 5.03 -30.55 -15.18
CA ASN A 410 6.15 -30.32 -14.29
C ASN A 410 6.27 -28.86 -13.82
N GLU A 411 5.53 -27.96 -14.44
CA GLU A 411 5.55 -26.53 -14.13
C GLU A 411 4.19 -26.05 -13.65
N TYR A 412 4.20 -25.08 -12.75
CA TYR A 412 2.99 -24.43 -12.27
C TYR A 412 3.30 -22.98 -11.86
N TYR A 413 2.26 -22.15 -11.81
CA TYR A 413 2.32 -20.84 -11.18
C TYR A 413 1.51 -20.86 -9.87
N ILE A 414 1.95 -20.03 -8.93
CA ILE A 414 1.27 -19.79 -7.66
C ILE A 414 1.10 -18.28 -7.49
N GLY A 415 -0.13 -17.87 -7.20
CA GLY A 415 -0.47 -16.51 -6.78
C GLY A 415 -0.44 -16.39 -5.27
N THR A 416 0.25 -15.36 -4.78
CA THR A 416 0.46 -15.11 -3.35
C THR A 416 0.14 -13.65 -3.02
N ASP A 417 0.18 -13.28 -1.72
CA ASP A 417 0.11 -11.87 -1.30
C ASP A 417 1.28 -11.01 -1.83
N GLY A 418 2.41 -11.64 -2.11
CA GLY A 418 3.62 -11.01 -2.67
C GLY A 418 3.77 -11.16 -4.18
N GLY A 419 2.70 -11.47 -4.90
CA GLY A 419 2.71 -11.59 -6.35
C GLY A 419 2.70 -13.03 -6.85
N VAL A 420 3.38 -13.28 -7.96
CA VAL A 420 3.36 -14.55 -8.67
C VAL A 420 4.73 -15.23 -8.67
N TYR A 421 4.70 -16.53 -8.43
CA TYR A 421 5.87 -17.41 -8.45
C TYR A 421 5.66 -18.56 -9.41
N LYS A 422 6.72 -18.98 -10.09
CA LYS A 422 6.75 -20.20 -10.90
C LYS A 422 7.42 -21.30 -10.08
N GLY A 423 6.80 -22.46 -10.01
CA GLY A 423 7.36 -23.64 -9.35
C GLY A 423 7.56 -24.81 -10.28
N ASP A 424 8.37 -25.74 -9.84
CA ASP A 424 8.58 -27.03 -10.50
C ASP A 424 8.32 -28.23 -9.55
N ARG A 425 8.44 -29.44 -10.07
CA ARG A 425 8.24 -30.69 -9.29
C ARG A 425 9.33 -30.96 -8.22
N ASN A 426 10.43 -30.23 -8.24
CA ASN A 426 11.45 -30.27 -7.20
C ASN A 426 11.12 -29.32 -6.05
N PHE A 427 10.03 -28.54 -6.19
CA PHE A 427 9.63 -27.45 -5.27
C PHE A 427 10.67 -26.37 -5.18
N GLU A 428 11.28 -26.05 -6.31
CA GLU A 428 12.06 -24.84 -6.51
C GLU A 428 11.15 -23.73 -7.03
N PHE A 429 11.16 -22.59 -6.36
CA PHE A 429 10.29 -21.46 -6.68
C PHE A 429 11.11 -20.30 -7.21
N PHE A 430 10.58 -19.65 -8.25
CA PHE A 430 11.19 -18.52 -8.91
C PHE A 430 10.24 -17.32 -8.84
N ASN A 431 10.73 -16.19 -8.33
CA ASN A 431 9.99 -14.94 -8.33
C ASN A 431 9.76 -14.49 -9.78
N CYS A 432 8.50 -14.25 -10.13
CA CYS A 432 8.06 -13.87 -11.47
C CYS A 432 7.32 -12.51 -11.43
N ASN A 433 7.85 -11.52 -10.72
CA ASN A 433 7.14 -10.26 -10.49
C ASN A 433 7.64 -9.07 -11.32
N ARG A 434 8.60 -9.26 -12.25
CA ARG A 434 9.11 -8.14 -13.06
C ARG A 434 8.00 -7.51 -13.89
N GLN A 435 7.85 -6.18 -13.74
CA GLN A 435 6.79 -5.37 -14.37
C GLN A 435 5.37 -5.72 -13.91
N TYR A 436 5.23 -6.45 -12.81
CA TYR A 436 3.97 -6.73 -12.15
C TYR A 436 3.78 -5.81 -10.94
N VAL A 437 3.61 -4.52 -11.20
CA VAL A 437 3.51 -3.49 -10.15
C VAL A 437 2.10 -3.47 -9.59
N THR A 438 1.85 -4.30 -8.58
CA THR A 438 0.54 -4.50 -7.94
C THR A 438 0.60 -4.45 -6.41
N SER A 439 1.72 -4.03 -5.84
CA SER A 439 1.95 -4.00 -4.39
C SER A 439 1.03 -3.03 -3.68
N ARG A 440 0.58 -3.40 -2.46
CA ARG A 440 -0.30 -2.63 -1.60
C ARG A 440 0.52 -1.84 -0.58
N MET A 441 0.62 -0.51 -0.76
CA MET A 441 1.43 0.37 0.06
C MET A 441 0.58 1.33 0.87
N PHE A 442 0.89 1.48 2.18
CA PHE A 442 0.18 2.36 3.09
C PHE A 442 0.85 3.70 3.32
N ASN A 443 2.17 3.76 3.18
CA ASN A 443 2.95 4.93 3.52
C ASN A 443 4.12 5.04 2.56
N VAL A 444 4.57 6.26 2.32
CA VAL A 444 5.75 6.56 1.50
C VAL A 444 6.65 7.54 2.23
N ALA A 445 7.96 7.32 2.12
CA ALA A 445 9.01 8.28 2.44
C ALA A 445 10.00 8.32 1.28
N PHE A 446 10.71 9.41 1.11
CA PHE A 446 11.58 9.65 -0.03
C PHE A 446 12.89 10.30 0.41
N SER A 447 13.96 9.99 -0.30
CA SER A 447 15.26 10.65 -0.17
C SER A 447 15.19 12.05 -0.80
N GLY A 448 15.85 13.03 -0.20
CA GLY A 448 16.02 14.36 -0.81
C GLY A 448 17.11 14.40 -1.88
N LYS A 449 18.07 13.50 -1.79
CA LYS A 449 19.29 13.46 -2.59
C LYS A 449 19.10 12.76 -3.94
N ASP A 450 18.40 11.62 -3.93
CA ASP A 450 18.33 10.67 -5.03
C ASP A 450 16.92 10.16 -5.26
N THR A 451 16.75 9.19 -6.14
CA THR A 451 15.44 8.64 -6.52
C THR A 451 14.92 7.58 -5.55
N ARG A 452 15.63 7.28 -4.45
CA ARG A 452 15.18 6.28 -3.49
C ARG A 452 13.89 6.71 -2.80
N VAL A 453 12.97 5.77 -2.73
CA VAL A 453 11.76 5.87 -1.90
C VAL A 453 11.66 4.66 -1.02
N MET A 454 11.12 4.86 0.16
CA MET A 454 10.81 3.79 1.10
C MET A 454 9.30 3.70 1.24
N ALA A 455 8.77 2.50 1.17
CA ALA A 455 7.34 2.28 1.30
C ALA A 455 7.04 1.22 2.35
N ALA A 456 5.99 1.46 3.13
CA ALA A 456 5.46 0.50 4.08
C ALA A 456 4.30 -0.24 3.44
N GLY A 457 4.47 -1.55 3.24
CA GLY A 457 3.50 -2.42 2.59
C GLY A 457 2.61 -3.18 3.55
N LEU A 458 1.47 -3.65 3.04
CA LEU A 458 0.54 -4.49 3.80
C LEU A 458 1.17 -5.84 4.13
N ASP A 459 1.71 -6.51 3.15
CA ASP A 459 2.28 -7.86 3.24
C ASP A 459 3.77 -7.91 2.92
N HIS A 460 4.36 -6.76 2.57
CA HIS A 460 5.75 -6.64 2.14
C HIS A 460 6.67 -6.07 3.21
N GLY A 461 6.13 -5.76 4.40
CA GLY A 461 6.91 -5.07 5.43
C GLY A 461 7.41 -3.72 4.94
N LEU A 462 8.69 -3.44 5.16
CA LEU A 462 9.36 -2.22 4.71
C LEU A 462 10.19 -2.51 3.46
N VAL A 463 9.96 -1.71 2.41
CA VAL A 463 10.61 -1.86 1.12
C VAL A 463 11.34 -0.58 0.77
N MET A 464 12.64 -0.68 0.44
CA MET A 464 13.39 0.37 -0.23
C MET A 464 13.29 0.14 -1.73
N ILE A 465 12.84 1.13 -2.47
CA ILE A 465 12.75 1.12 -3.93
C ILE A 465 13.84 2.04 -4.45
N GLU A 466 14.76 1.47 -5.21
CA GLU A 466 15.81 2.21 -5.90
C GLU A 466 15.34 2.48 -7.33
N GLY A 467 15.09 3.75 -7.63
CA GLY A 467 14.82 4.21 -8.99
C GLY A 467 16.12 4.48 -9.73
N GLU A 468 16.15 4.25 -11.04
CA GLU A 468 17.25 4.75 -11.88
C GLU A 468 17.02 6.23 -12.19
N GLU A 469 18.05 7.04 -12.02
CA GLU A 469 18.03 8.44 -12.47
C GLU A 469 17.75 8.50 -13.99
N ASN A 470 16.79 9.33 -14.38
CA ASN A 470 16.41 9.58 -15.78
C ASN A 470 15.72 8.43 -16.54
N THR A 471 15.24 7.40 -15.88
CA THR A 471 14.37 6.42 -16.53
C THR A 471 12.94 6.51 -15.96
N ASN A 472 11.93 6.43 -16.84
CA ASN A 472 10.52 6.26 -16.43
C ASN A 472 10.19 4.79 -16.13
N THR A 473 11.21 3.99 -15.86
CA THR A 473 11.05 2.58 -15.54
C THR A 473 10.88 2.43 -14.04
N PRO A 474 9.88 1.68 -13.57
CA PRO A 474 9.72 1.41 -12.15
C PRO A 474 10.97 0.76 -11.55
N GLY A 475 11.37 1.23 -10.38
CA GLY A 475 12.55 0.73 -9.67
C GLY A 475 12.33 -0.65 -9.06
N THR A 476 13.41 -1.34 -8.75
CA THR A 476 13.38 -2.58 -8.00
C THR A 476 13.26 -2.31 -6.51
N GLY A 477 12.39 -3.08 -5.82
CA GLY A 477 12.28 -3.05 -4.38
C GLY A 477 13.21 -4.06 -3.72
N ALA A 478 13.73 -3.69 -2.57
CA ALA A 478 14.46 -4.58 -1.67
C ALA A 478 13.84 -4.49 -0.27
N TRP A 479 13.61 -5.64 0.37
CA TRP A 479 13.15 -5.65 1.76
C TRP A 479 14.24 -5.15 2.68
N ILE A 480 13.84 -4.30 3.63
CA ILE A 480 14.73 -3.79 4.66
C ILE A 480 14.40 -4.51 5.96
N ASN A 481 15.39 -5.15 6.56
CA ASN A 481 15.25 -5.80 7.84
C ASN A 481 15.77 -4.92 8.99
N PRO A 482 14.90 -4.32 9.82
CA PRO A 482 15.31 -3.45 10.90
C PRO A 482 16.05 -4.13 12.06
N SER A 483 16.01 -5.47 12.15
CA SER A 483 16.65 -6.19 13.27
C SER A 483 18.08 -6.63 13.00
N GLY A 484 18.57 -6.52 11.75
CA GLY A 484 19.90 -6.99 11.37
C GLY A 484 20.08 -8.52 11.35
N ASP A 485 19.06 -9.27 11.78
CA ASP A 485 19.01 -10.72 11.66
C ASP A 485 18.40 -11.06 10.30
N ASP A 486 18.90 -12.08 9.62
CA ASP A 486 18.39 -12.54 8.31
C ASP A 486 16.89 -12.87 8.31
N MET A 487 16.23 -12.78 9.46
CA MET A 487 14.91 -13.32 9.73
C MET A 487 14.07 -12.47 10.68
N GLY A 488 14.36 -11.18 10.81
CA GLY A 488 13.65 -10.34 11.76
C GLY A 488 12.15 -10.19 11.47
N MET A 489 11.38 -9.72 12.46
CA MET A 489 9.92 -9.51 12.49
C MET A 489 9.34 -8.64 11.36
N TRP A 490 10.13 -8.29 10.37
CA TRP A 490 9.83 -7.44 9.22
C TRP A 490 9.86 -8.19 7.90
N SER A 491 9.96 -9.52 7.97
CA SER A 491 9.86 -10.36 6.79
C SER A 491 8.54 -10.13 6.07
N GLU A 492 8.47 -10.50 4.86
CA GLU A 492 7.41 -10.45 3.87
C GLU A 492 5.99 -10.72 4.36
N SER A 493 5.81 -11.38 5.49
CA SER A 493 4.52 -11.67 6.09
C SER A 493 4.09 -10.62 7.13
N SER A 494 4.84 -9.52 7.30
CA SER A 494 4.52 -8.50 8.28
C SER A 494 4.20 -7.17 7.61
N SER A 495 3.24 -6.44 8.18
CA SER A 495 2.96 -5.07 7.77
C SER A 495 3.93 -4.12 8.46
N ALA A 496 4.54 -3.20 7.72
CA ALA A 496 5.30 -2.10 8.28
C ALA A 496 4.41 -0.93 8.67
N GLY A 497 4.86 -0.16 9.66
CA GLY A 497 4.27 1.13 10.02
C GLY A 497 4.83 2.30 9.21
N PRO A 498 4.46 3.53 9.55
CA PRO A 498 5.01 4.73 8.94
C PRO A 498 6.53 4.80 8.98
N CYS A 499 7.10 5.39 7.94
CA CYS A 499 8.53 5.55 7.74
C CYS A 499 8.88 6.99 7.36
N ALA A 500 10.15 7.38 7.59
CA ALA A 500 10.67 8.70 7.22
C ALA A 500 12.14 8.62 6.80
N PHE A 501 12.53 9.48 5.82
CA PHE A 501 13.91 9.80 5.48
C PHE A 501 14.30 11.13 6.10
N SER A 502 15.54 11.23 6.56
CA SER A 502 16.16 12.52 6.85
C SER A 502 16.61 13.21 5.56
N MET A 503 16.32 14.52 5.47
CA MET A 503 16.82 15.37 4.39
C MET A 503 18.20 15.93 4.70
N ILE A 504 18.52 16.08 6.00
CA ILE A 504 19.84 16.53 6.48
C ILE A 504 20.87 15.40 6.28
N ASN A 505 20.49 14.17 6.61
CA ASN A 505 21.35 13.01 6.53
C ASN A 505 20.67 11.90 5.72
N PRO A 506 20.86 11.87 4.39
CA PRO A 506 20.04 11.06 3.48
C PRO A 506 20.20 9.54 3.61
N ASN A 507 21.10 9.06 4.44
CA ASN A 507 21.18 7.66 4.83
C ASN A 507 20.49 7.36 6.16
N THR A 508 20.02 8.41 6.86
CA THR A 508 19.25 8.21 8.10
C THR A 508 17.78 8.00 7.77
N ILE A 509 17.27 6.88 8.23
CA ILE A 509 15.88 6.48 8.06
C ILE A 509 15.27 6.05 9.39
N PHE A 510 13.96 6.26 9.50
CA PHE A 510 13.15 5.90 10.66
C PHE A 510 11.99 5.00 10.21
N VAL A 511 11.63 4.03 11.04
CA VAL A 511 10.51 3.13 10.76
C VAL A 511 9.82 2.69 12.04
N THR A 512 8.51 2.54 11.95
CA THR A 512 7.72 1.88 12.98
C THR A 512 7.25 0.51 12.50
N SER A 513 7.11 -0.44 13.43
CA SER A 513 6.52 -1.75 13.16
C SER A 513 5.05 -1.79 13.54
N LYS A 514 4.39 -2.86 13.11
CA LYS A 514 3.17 -3.29 13.78
C LYS A 514 3.48 -3.52 15.27
N GLU A 515 2.53 -3.25 16.16
CA GLU A 515 2.64 -3.48 17.60
C GLU A 515 3.68 -2.60 18.33
N GLY A 516 4.18 -1.54 17.70
CA GLY A 516 4.86 -0.46 18.39
C GLY A 516 6.39 -0.51 18.40
N GLY A 517 7.02 -1.36 17.58
CA GLY A 517 8.47 -1.26 17.38
C GLY A 517 8.85 0.06 16.70
N PHE A 518 9.98 0.66 17.06
CA PHE A 518 10.50 1.87 16.45
C PHE A 518 12.01 1.78 16.33
N ASN A 519 12.53 1.94 15.14
CA ASN A 519 13.94 1.78 14.81
C ASN A 519 14.44 2.95 13.97
N ARG A 520 15.75 3.24 14.07
CA ARG A 520 16.46 4.15 13.17
C ARG A 520 17.73 3.51 12.63
N SER A 521 18.15 3.93 11.45
CA SER A 521 19.38 3.53 10.78
C SER A 521 20.09 4.77 10.24
N GLU A 522 21.42 4.81 10.31
CA GLU A 522 22.25 5.81 9.63
C GLU A 522 22.95 5.26 8.38
N THR A 523 22.68 4.01 8.04
CA THR A 523 23.28 3.27 6.92
C THR A 523 22.24 2.84 5.87
N ALA A 524 21.17 3.61 5.72
CA ALA A 524 20.07 3.32 4.81
C ALA A 524 19.44 1.92 5.02
N GLY A 525 19.37 1.44 6.25
CA GLY A 525 18.76 0.17 6.62
C GLY A 525 19.69 -1.03 6.63
N GLN A 526 21.00 -0.84 6.41
CA GLN A 526 21.98 -1.93 6.54
C GLN A 526 22.23 -2.30 8.00
N ASP A 527 22.34 -1.29 8.88
CA ASP A 527 22.47 -1.47 10.31
C ASP A 527 21.36 -0.70 11.04
N TRP A 528 20.85 -1.26 12.14
CA TRP A 528 19.74 -0.69 12.89
C TRP A 528 20.07 -0.49 14.37
N VAL A 529 19.60 0.63 14.91
CA VAL A 529 19.70 0.96 16.34
C VAL A 529 18.30 0.90 16.96
N SER A 530 17.99 -0.21 17.60
CA SER A 530 16.68 -0.43 18.26
C SER A 530 16.73 -0.23 19.78
N THR A 531 17.78 -0.72 20.43
CA THR A 531 17.78 -0.92 21.89
C THR A 531 17.93 0.35 22.71
N ASN A 532 18.58 1.39 22.18
CA ASN A 532 18.81 2.65 22.87
C ASN A 532 17.90 3.78 22.41
N PHE A 533 17.08 3.53 21.39
CA PHE A 533 16.24 4.58 20.82
C PHE A 533 14.98 4.80 21.65
N ILE A 534 14.39 3.75 22.23
CA ILE A 534 13.13 3.83 22.99
C ILE A 534 13.12 2.97 24.26
N SER A 535 14.27 2.63 24.82
CA SER A 535 14.37 1.72 25.98
C SER A 535 13.59 2.15 27.22
N SER A 536 13.27 3.44 27.32
CA SER A 536 12.54 4.04 28.47
C SER A 536 11.02 4.08 28.29
N ILE A 537 10.47 3.73 27.12
CA ILE A 537 9.05 3.85 26.83
C ILE A 537 8.43 2.46 26.70
N SER A 538 7.49 2.13 27.59
CA SER A 538 6.71 0.91 27.48
C SER A 538 5.61 1.09 26.42
N PHE A 539 5.72 0.40 25.28
CA PHE A 539 4.65 0.32 24.31
C PHE A 539 3.58 -0.64 24.80
N SER A 540 2.36 -0.17 24.89
CA SER A 540 1.22 -1.06 25.02
C SER A 540 0.88 -1.57 23.60
N THR A 541 0.80 -2.87 23.46
CA THR A 541 0.70 -3.67 22.24
C THR A 541 -0.55 -3.46 21.36
N SER A 542 -1.25 -2.34 21.49
CA SER A 542 -2.60 -2.20 20.93
C SER A 542 -2.71 -1.31 19.69
N ASN A 543 -1.63 -0.63 19.27
CA ASN A 543 -1.67 0.20 18.07
C ASN A 543 -1.04 -0.56 16.90
N PHE A 544 -1.83 -0.82 15.87
CA PHE A 544 -1.34 -1.44 14.66
C PHE A 544 -0.29 -0.57 13.94
N ARG A 545 -0.52 0.75 13.89
CA ARG A 545 0.41 1.73 13.32
C ARG A 545 0.68 2.84 14.33
N LEU A 546 1.95 3.19 14.49
CA LEU A 546 2.38 4.38 15.24
C LEU A 546 2.64 5.51 14.26
N PRO A 547 1.82 6.56 14.23
CA PRO A 547 2.13 7.74 13.45
C PRO A 547 3.45 8.35 13.89
N ILE A 548 4.30 8.70 12.92
CA ILE A 548 5.54 9.45 13.11
C ILE A 548 5.58 10.67 12.21
N VAL A 549 6.22 11.72 12.68
CA VAL A 549 6.53 12.91 11.89
C VAL A 549 7.96 13.34 12.20
N LEU A 550 8.79 13.43 11.17
CA LEU A 550 10.11 14.02 11.20
C LEU A 550 10.02 15.45 10.65
N PHE A 551 10.48 16.41 11.43
CA PHE A 551 10.66 17.81 11.05
C PHE A 551 12.14 18.14 11.12
N GLU A 552 12.68 18.78 10.09
CA GLU A 552 14.08 19.14 9.99
C GLU A 552 14.22 20.60 9.53
N SER A 553 15.30 21.26 9.97
CA SER A 553 15.60 22.62 9.58
C SER A 553 17.10 22.83 9.49
N TYR A 554 17.52 23.58 8.46
CA TYR A 554 18.88 24.10 8.32
C TYR A 554 19.08 25.48 8.98
N ASP A 555 18.01 26.03 9.59
CA ASP A 555 17.99 27.30 10.31
C ASP A 555 17.07 27.17 11.53
N ALA A 556 17.56 26.45 12.54
CA ALA A 556 16.82 26.05 13.72
C ALA A 556 17.28 26.86 14.95
N ASP A 557 16.84 28.11 15.06
CA ASP A 557 17.10 28.94 16.24
C ASP A 557 16.61 28.31 17.55
N TRP A 558 15.62 27.41 17.46
CA TRP A 558 15.08 26.65 18.60
C TRP A 558 15.97 25.47 19.04
N ASN A 559 17.00 25.09 18.25
CA ASN A 559 17.88 23.99 18.61
C ASN A 559 18.75 24.40 19.81
N PRO A 560 18.71 23.68 20.94
CA PRO A 560 19.56 24.02 22.08
C PRO A 560 21.02 23.57 21.93
N GLY A 561 21.32 22.86 20.83
CA GLY A 561 22.64 22.31 20.58
C GLY A 561 23.69 23.39 20.35
N THR A 562 24.89 23.13 20.84
CA THR A 562 26.09 23.93 20.53
C THR A 562 27.18 23.03 20.01
N VAL A 563 28.10 23.57 19.23
CA VAL A 563 29.29 22.90 18.73
C VAL A 563 30.54 23.76 18.99
N TRP A 564 31.69 23.11 19.10
CA TRP A 564 32.97 23.79 19.29
C TRP A 564 33.69 23.97 17.96
N TYR A 565 33.99 25.22 17.61
CA TYR A 565 34.93 25.53 16.54
C TYR A 565 36.33 25.73 17.09
N PHE A 566 37.34 25.08 16.51
CA PHE A 566 38.73 25.19 16.87
C PHE A 566 39.49 25.88 15.76
N ASN A 567 40.18 27.01 16.08
CA ASN A 567 41.02 27.69 15.09
C ASN A 567 42.35 26.95 14.91
N THR A 568 42.44 26.13 13.89
CA THR A 568 43.64 25.37 13.50
C THR A 568 44.30 25.97 12.24
N SER A 569 43.94 27.17 11.82
CA SER A 569 44.36 27.79 10.57
C SER A 569 45.82 28.21 10.53
N GLY A 570 46.53 28.14 11.66
CA GLY A 570 47.91 28.60 11.80
C GLY A 570 48.06 30.10 12.04
N HIS A 571 46.98 30.90 12.01
CA HIS A 571 46.97 32.33 12.29
C HIS A 571 45.73 32.76 13.07
N ALA A 572 45.71 33.95 13.61
CA ALA A 572 44.51 34.50 14.24
C ALA A 572 43.48 34.82 13.15
N GLN A 573 42.22 34.47 13.41
CA GLN A 573 41.05 34.85 12.61
C GLN A 573 40.40 36.09 13.22
N ASN A 574 39.82 36.94 12.37
CA ASN A 574 39.27 38.21 12.82
C ASN A 574 37.73 38.12 12.97
N ALA A 575 37.19 39.04 13.74
CA ALA A 575 35.78 39.29 13.77
C ALA A 575 35.29 39.60 12.34
N GLY A 576 34.22 38.97 11.91
CA GLY A 576 33.66 39.02 10.55
C GLY A 576 34.18 37.95 9.59
N ASP A 577 35.21 37.19 9.94
CA ASP A 577 35.63 36.02 9.16
C ASP A 577 34.55 34.93 9.24
N VAL A 578 34.28 34.28 8.09
CA VAL A 578 33.35 33.14 8.04
C VAL A 578 34.13 31.85 8.20
N VAL A 579 33.75 31.06 9.18
CA VAL A 579 34.36 29.78 9.47
C VAL A 579 33.32 28.66 9.28
N GLU A 580 33.80 27.49 8.91
CA GLU A 580 32.96 26.31 8.74
C GLU A 580 32.93 25.50 10.03
N CYS A 581 31.76 25.19 10.52
CA CYS A 581 31.47 24.36 11.69
C CYS A 581 30.76 23.09 11.27
N MET A 582 30.92 22.05 12.07
CA MET A 582 30.18 20.80 11.89
C MET A 582 29.08 20.68 12.95
N SER A 583 27.84 20.49 12.53
CA SER A 583 26.69 20.33 13.43
C SER A 583 26.74 18.99 14.20
N ASN A 584 25.98 18.90 15.26
CA ASN A 584 25.74 17.65 15.99
C ASN A 584 25.02 16.58 15.14
N SER A 585 24.43 16.99 14.02
CA SER A 585 23.78 16.13 13.02
C SER A 585 24.70 15.78 11.84
N ASN A 586 26.02 15.98 11.97
CA ASN A 586 27.03 15.74 10.95
C ASN A 586 26.78 16.48 9.61
N TYR A 587 26.25 17.69 9.67
CA TYR A 587 26.04 18.56 8.51
C TYR A 587 26.84 19.86 8.69
N PRO A 588 27.62 20.34 7.69
CA PRO A 588 28.43 21.52 7.81
C PRO A 588 27.60 22.81 7.70
N PHE A 589 27.96 23.82 8.48
CA PHE A 589 27.36 25.16 8.39
C PHE A 589 28.39 26.25 8.54
N ASN A 590 28.10 27.43 8.03
CA ASN A 590 28.96 28.58 8.13
C ASN A 590 28.61 29.42 9.35
N TYR A 591 29.64 29.87 10.10
CA TYR A 591 29.51 30.76 11.23
C TYR A 591 30.37 32.00 11.03
N THR A 592 29.83 33.18 11.27
CA THR A 592 30.58 34.43 11.20
C THR A 592 31.12 34.77 12.59
N LEU A 593 32.44 34.86 12.75
CA LEU A 593 33.06 35.19 14.03
C LEU A 593 32.62 36.55 14.52
N GLU A 594 32.11 36.60 15.73
CA GLU A 594 31.74 37.88 16.39
C GLU A 594 32.92 38.61 17.02
N ALA A 595 34.01 37.90 17.30
CA ALA A 595 35.24 38.40 17.88
C ALA A 595 36.47 37.77 17.25
N ASN A 596 37.65 38.37 17.44
CA ASN A 596 38.90 37.76 16.97
C ASN A 596 39.18 36.50 17.76
N LEU A 597 39.57 35.44 17.04
CA LEU A 597 39.90 34.14 17.62
C LEU A 597 41.37 33.79 17.34
N PRO A 598 42.23 33.77 18.38
CA PRO A 598 43.62 33.41 18.23
C PRO A 598 43.81 31.98 17.66
N ASN A 599 44.94 31.74 17.01
CA ASN A 599 45.27 30.40 16.58
C ASN A 599 45.47 29.47 17.77
N GLY A 600 44.84 28.30 17.74
CA GLY A 600 44.82 27.30 18.81
C GLY A 600 43.73 27.47 19.85
N ASP A 601 42.99 28.59 19.82
CA ASP A 601 41.82 28.80 20.65
C ASP A 601 40.54 28.21 20.04
N SER A 602 39.49 28.13 20.83
CA SER A 602 38.18 27.61 20.40
C SER A 602 37.06 28.52 20.86
N ILE A 603 35.94 28.42 20.17
CA ILE A 603 34.69 29.11 20.51
C ILE A 603 33.53 28.11 20.43
N GLU A 604 32.61 28.20 21.37
CA GLU A 604 31.35 27.52 21.34
C GLU A 604 30.34 28.32 20.51
N VAL A 605 29.71 27.71 19.52
CA VAL A 605 28.75 28.34 18.64
C VAL A 605 27.43 27.59 18.63
N HIS A 606 26.33 28.30 18.44
CA HIS A 606 25.00 27.70 18.28
C HIS A 606 24.97 26.82 17.04
N ASP A 607 24.33 25.64 17.17
CA ASP A 607 24.11 24.70 16.08
C ASP A 607 22.76 25.00 15.38
N PRO A 608 22.75 25.59 14.19
CA PRO A 608 21.53 25.96 13.50
C PRO A 608 20.86 24.76 12.79
N ILE A 609 21.49 23.59 12.81
CA ILE A 609 20.95 22.39 12.16
C ILE A 609 20.17 21.59 13.19
N GLY A 610 18.85 21.51 13.03
CA GLY A 610 17.98 20.88 14.00
C GLY A 610 16.98 19.91 13.41
N ALA A 611 16.59 18.91 14.21
CA ALA A 611 15.54 17.98 13.88
C ALA A 611 14.63 17.70 15.06
N LYS A 612 13.33 17.53 14.79
CA LYS A 612 12.32 17.08 15.74
C LYS A 612 11.66 15.84 15.22
N LEU A 613 11.61 14.79 16.02
CA LEU A 613 10.88 13.58 15.67
C LEU A 613 9.76 13.35 16.68
N PHE A 614 8.55 13.21 16.17
CA PHE A 614 7.35 13.00 16.96
C PHE A 614 6.81 11.60 16.74
N PHE A 615 6.26 11.00 17.79
CA PHE A 615 5.39 9.84 17.69
C PHE A 615 4.35 9.85 18.80
N THR A 616 3.23 9.15 18.57
CA THR A 616 2.15 9.06 19.55
C THR A 616 1.72 7.61 19.77
N VAL A 617 1.48 7.26 21.02
CA VAL A 617 0.99 5.94 21.45
C VAL A 617 -0.20 6.16 22.39
N LYS A 618 -1.41 5.80 21.93
CA LYS A 618 -2.62 5.97 22.75
C LYS A 618 -2.74 7.32 23.44
N ASP A 619 -2.47 7.31 24.77
CA ASP A 619 -2.62 8.44 25.68
C ASP A 619 -1.40 9.37 25.71
N ASN A 620 -0.34 9.06 24.96
CA ASN A 620 0.93 9.75 25.10
C ASN A 620 1.46 10.23 23.75
N LEU A 621 1.98 11.45 23.77
CA LEU A 621 2.70 12.06 22.66
C LEU A 621 4.13 12.38 23.09
N TYR A 622 5.09 11.98 22.29
CA TYR A 622 6.50 12.15 22.55
C TYR A 622 7.21 12.90 21.43
N MET A 623 8.29 13.60 21.79
CA MET A 623 9.19 14.28 20.87
C MET A 623 10.64 14.05 21.29
N THR A 624 11.55 14.01 20.31
CA THR A 624 13.00 14.14 20.56
C THR A 624 13.62 15.20 19.65
N LEU A 625 14.66 15.88 20.16
CA LEU A 625 15.46 16.86 19.42
C LEU A 625 16.78 16.29 18.90
N THR A 626 17.08 15.04 19.25
CA THR A 626 18.33 14.37 18.85
C THR A 626 18.11 13.13 17.99
N PRO A 627 17.14 13.13 17.04
CA PRO A 627 16.85 11.92 16.26
C PRO A 627 18.01 11.54 15.33
N LEU A 628 18.80 12.51 14.86
CA LEU A 628 19.91 12.33 13.93
C LEU A 628 21.26 12.09 14.62
N ASN A 629 21.35 12.30 15.92
CA ASN A 629 22.60 12.08 16.66
C ASN A 629 22.68 10.63 17.17
N PHE A 630 23.51 9.81 16.53
CA PHE A 630 23.72 8.41 16.91
C PHE A 630 24.77 8.22 18.00
N ALA A 631 25.56 9.27 18.30
CA ALA A 631 26.59 9.20 19.31
C ALA A 631 26.07 9.30 20.76
N VAL A 632 24.80 9.75 20.91
CA VAL A 632 24.19 9.92 22.23
C VAL A 632 22.92 9.10 22.37
N GLU A 633 22.56 8.73 23.60
CA GLU A 633 21.26 8.14 23.90
C GLU A 633 20.15 9.16 23.61
N THR A 634 19.12 8.74 22.88
CA THR A 634 18.02 9.63 22.50
C THR A 634 17.21 10.06 23.72
N GLN A 635 17.10 11.37 23.90
CA GLN A 635 16.28 11.98 24.96
C GLN A 635 14.83 12.14 24.44
N TRP A 636 13.88 11.49 25.12
CA TRP A 636 12.47 11.60 24.79
C TRP A 636 11.73 12.54 25.74
N ILE A 637 11.03 13.48 25.18
CA ILE A 637 10.22 14.47 25.87
C ILE A 637 8.76 14.08 25.72
N LYS A 638 8.06 13.90 26.84
CA LYS A 638 6.62 13.63 26.82
C LYS A 638 5.87 14.96 26.77
N LEU A 639 5.26 15.26 25.63
CA LEU A 639 4.55 16.52 25.40
C LEU A 639 3.14 16.52 25.99
N ALA A 640 2.44 15.39 25.91
CA ALA A 640 1.06 15.26 26.36
C ALA A 640 0.76 13.83 26.79
N GLY A 641 -0.24 13.64 27.67
CA GLY A 641 -0.73 12.33 28.10
C GLY A 641 -0.71 12.13 29.60
N LYS A 642 -0.99 10.88 30.03
CA LYS A 642 -1.09 10.49 31.43
C LYS A 642 0.22 9.93 31.97
N VAL A 643 0.58 10.32 33.17
CA VAL A 643 1.63 9.72 33.99
C VAL A 643 0.95 9.06 35.17
N SER A 644 0.94 7.73 35.26
CA SER A 644 0.42 6.97 36.42
C SER A 644 -0.90 7.50 37.00
N ASN A 645 -1.90 7.76 36.18
CA ASN A 645 -3.18 8.41 36.54
C ASN A 645 -3.12 9.90 36.88
N THR A 646 -1.96 10.54 36.76
CA THR A 646 -1.80 11.98 37.00
C THR A 646 -1.59 12.68 35.66
N VAL A 647 -2.28 13.77 35.44
CA VAL A 647 -2.07 14.64 34.28
C VAL A 647 -0.78 15.41 34.45
N ILE A 648 -0.03 15.68 33.39
CA ILE A 648 1.17 16.51 33.44
C ILE A 648 0.77 17.92 33.87
N GLN A 649 1.18 18.34 35.08
CA GLN A 649 0.58 19.47 35.79
C GLN A 649 0.92 20.85 35.26
N HIS A 650 1.97 21.02 34.47
CA HIS A 650 2.43 22.35 34.01
C HIS A 650 1.80 22.79 32.69
N GLN A 651 1.01 21.91 32.07
CA GLN A 651 0.18 22.25 30.90
C GLN A 651 -1.28 22.21 31.32
N PRO A 652 -1.90 23.37 31.62
CA PRO A 652 -3.29 23.41 32.09
C PRO A 652 -4.26 22.70 31.15
N GLU A 653 -3.95 22.67 29.87
CA GLU A 653 -4.76 22.02 28.82
C GLU A 653 -4.30 20.59 28.49
N ALA A 654 -3.16 20.12 29.01
CA ALA A 654 -2.73 18.73 28.82
C ALA A 654 -3.71 17.71 29.41
N ALA A 655 -4.54 18.14 30.37
CA ALA A 655 -5.67 17.38 30.87
C ALA A 655 -6.68 17.01 29.78
N GLU A 656 -6.77 17.81 28.71
CA GLU A 656 -7.66 17.58 27.60
C GLU A 656 -7.14 16.47 26.64
N TYR A 657 -5.82 16.23 26.62
CA TYR A 657 -5.25 15.10 25.86
C TYR A 657 -5.57 13.78 26.58
N ASN A 658 -6.83 13.44 26.57
CA ASN A 658 -7.37 12.26 27.22
C ASN A 658 -7.88 11.27 26.17
N TYR A 659 -7.10 10.22 25.99
CA TYR A 659 -7.53 9.10 25.14
C TYR A 659 -8.81 8.46 25.70
N THR A 660 -9.86 8.45 24.90
CA THR A 660 -11.14 7.84 25.23
C THR A 660 -11.54 6.86 24.12
N GLY A 661 -10.79 5.75 23.97
CA GLY A 661 -11.16 4.65 23.10
C GLY A 661 -10.87 4.79 21.59
N GLY A 662 -10.09 5.80 21.15
CA GLY A 662 -9.63 5.92 19.76
C GLY A 662 -8.13 5.63 19.64
N GLU A 663 -7.64 5.37 18.43
CA GLU A 663 -6.22 5.30 18.13
C GLU A 663 -5.77 6.57 17.40
N PRO A 664 -4.55 7.07 17.62
CA PRO A 664 -3.95 8.08 16.77
C PRO A 664 -3.72 7.48 15.36
N VAL A 665 -4.17 8.19 14.34
CA VAL A 665 -4.09 7.73 12.94
C VAL A 665 -3.08 8.56 12.16
N CYS A 666 -3.04 9.88 12.39
CA CYS A 666 -2.19 10.79 11.65
C CYS A 666 -1.66 11.93 12.51
N MET A 667 -0.53 12.48 12.11
CA MET A 667 0.05 13.71 12.63
C MET A 667 0.55 14.60 11.50
N SER A 668 0.53 15.93 11.72
CA SER A 668 1.08 16.91 10.78
C SER A 668 1.69 18.07 11.54
N ILE A 669 2.87 18.52 11.12
CA ILE A 669 3.63 19.63 11.71
C ILE A 669 3.62 20.84 10.78
N SER A 670 3.54 22.05 11.33
CA SER A 670 3.68 23.28 10.57
C SER A 670 5.11 23.47 10.02
N ALA A 671 5.24 24.26 8.96
CA ALA A 671 6.52 24.47 8.29
C ALA A 671 7.60 25.16 9.19
N ASP A 672 7.18 25.82 10.26
CA ASP A 672 8.06 26.42 11.29
C ASP A 672 8.41 25.45 12.43
N GLY A 673 7.86 24.22 12.38
CA GLY A 673 8.09 23.21 13.41
C GLY A 673 7.50 23.52 14.78
N ASP A 674 6.58 24.50 14.90
CA ASP A 674 6.05 24.99 16.17
C ASP A 674 4.64 24.50 16.51
N ASN A 675 3.90 23.98 15.51
CA ASN A 675 2.50 23.58 15.66
C ASN A 675 2.26 22.18 15.14
N LEU A 676 1.77 21.28 15.99
CA LEU A 676 1.47 19.88 15.65
C LEU A 676 -0.02 19.60 15.78
N PHE A 677 -0.60 18.96 14.77
CA PHE A 677 -1.95 18.40 14.83
C PHE A 677 -1.89 16.88 14.91
N VAL A 678 -2.79 16.29 15.71
CA VAL A 678 -2.94 14.84 15.89
C VAL A 678 -4.39 14.44 15.68
N GLY A 679 -4.64 13.59 14.69
CA GLY A 679 -5.97 13.06 14.35
C GLY A 679 -6.15 11.62 14.84
N TYR A 680 -7.35 11.33 15.38
CA TYR A 680 -7.70 10.04 15.97
C TYR A 680 -8.80 9.33 15.18
N ARG A 681 -8.87 8.00 15.34
CA ARG A 681 -9.89 7.16 14.70
C ARG A 681 -11.32 7.50 15.12
N ASN A 682 -11.52 8.02 16.31
CA ASN A 682 -12.85 8.40 16.84
C ASN A 682 -13.25 9.85 16.56
N GLY A 683 -12.59 10.51 15.59
CA GLY A 683 -12.88 11.89 15.19
C GLY A 683 -12.29 12.96 16.11
N LYS A 684 -11.54 12.62 17.12
CA LYS A 684 -10.86 13.62 17.95
C LYS A 684 -9.68 14.23 17.22
N LEU A 685 -9.59 15.56 17.30
CA LEU A 685 -8.50 16.36 16.75
C LEU A 685 -7.83 17.16 17.87
N TYR A 686 -6.52 17.03 18.01
CA TYR A 686 -5.74 17.80 18.97
C TYR A 686 -4.75 18.70 18.23
N ARG A 687 -4.46 19.85 18.82
CA ARG A 687 -3.41 20.78 18.38
C ARG A 687 -2.47 21.06 19.54
N LEU A 688 -1.16 20.99 19.27
CA LEU A 688 -0.11 21.47 20.17
C LEU A 688 0.54 22.70 19.52
N THR A 689 0.82 23.72 20.32
CA THR A 689 1.45 24.97 19.89
C THR A 689 2.66 25.29 20.77
N ASN A 690 3.51 26.17 20.33
CA ASN A 690 4.71 26.63 21.02
C ASN A 690 5.74 25.52 21.27
N LEU A 691 5.85 24.57 20.33
CA LEU A 691 6.78 23.44 20.44
C LEU A 691 8.26 23.87 20.46
N ASN A 692 8.57 25.07 19.97
CA ASN A 692 9.91 25.63 20.02
C ASN A 692 10.32 26.05 21.44
N THR A 693 9.39 26.12 22.40
CA THR A 693 9.67 26.47 23.81
C THR A 693 9.93 25.26 24.72
N VAL A 694 9.92 24.05 24.18
CA VAL A 694 10.10 22.81 24.97
C VAL A 694 11.45 22.76 25.68
N VAL A 695 12.47 23.42 25.13
CA VAL A 695 13.82 23.50 25.67
C VAL A 695 14.20 24.96 25.89
N ASP A 696 14.79 25.24 27.05
CA ASP A 696 15.44 26.51 27.28
C ASP A 696 16.80 26.51 26.55
N ALA A 697 16.92 27.28 25.49
CA ALA A 697 18.13 27.41 24.71
C ALA A 697 19.32 27.96 25.53
N ALA A 698 19.05 28.74 26.59
CA ALA A 698 20.09 29.33 27.43
C ALA A 698 20.68 28.35 28.44
N THR A 699 19.92 27.39 28.92
CA THR A 699 20.30 26.45 29.97
C THR A 699 20.45 25.02 29.48
N GLY A 700 20.02 24.70 28.27
CA GLY A 700 19.95 23.34 27.73
C GLY A 700 19.03 22.41 28.53
N THR A 701 18.14 22.97 29.38
CA THR A 701 17.26 22.15 30.20
C THR A 701 16.04 21.70 29.46
N TYR A 702 15.89 20.39 29.41
CA TYR A 702 14.77 19.72 28.78
C TYR A 702 13.60 19.54 29.71
N TYR A 703 12.43 19.55 29.15
CA TYR A 703 11.26 18.97 29.71
C TYR A 703 11.45 17.45 29.90
N ASN A 704 11.47 16.93 31.11
CA ASN A 704 11.76 15.50 31.31
C ASN A 704 10.51 14.64 31.37
N SER A 705 10.61 13.41 30.89
CA SER A 705 9.57 12.39 30.86
C SER A 705 9.12 11.85 32.23
N GLY A 706 9.78 12.25 33.29
CA GLY A 706 9.69 11.52 34.58
C GLY A 706 8.98 12.21 35.68
N ASP A 707 8.38 13.31 35.71
CA ASP A 707 7.71 14.02 36.83
C ASP A 707 8.21 15.42 37.11
N THR A 708 9.27 15.91 36.48
CA THR A 708 9.82 17.22 36.75
C THR A 708 9.94 18.02 35.46
N ILE A 709 9.33 19.18 35.43
CA ILE A 709 9.56 20.18 34.40
C ILE A 709 10.99 20.69 34.59
N LEU A 710 11.82 20.51 33.61
CA LEU A 710 13.17 21.06 33.61
C LEU A 710 13.21 22.47 33.03
N ASN A 711 12.31 22.81 32.10
CA ASN A 711 12.17 24.16 31.59
C ASN A 711 10.92 24.85 32.16
N PRO A 712 11.06 25.80 33.13
CA PRO A 712 9.93 26.53 33.66
C PRO A 712 9.29 27.49 32.67
N ASP A 713 9.98 27.81 31.57
CA ASP A 713 9.52 28.73 30.52
C ASP A 713 8.85 27.99 29.34
N CYS A 714 8.69 26.67 29.46
CA CYS A 714 7.95 25.88 28.46
C CYS A 714 6.51 26.35 28.38
N GLN A 715 6.11 26.79 27.18
CA GLN A 715 4.77 27.31 26.88
C GLN A 715 3.98 26.43 25.93
N VAL A 716 4.33 25.14 25.82
CA VAL A 716 3.59 24.19 24.98
C VAL A 716 2.16 24.09 25.49
N VAL A 717 1.20 24.32 24.61
CA VAL A 717 -0.23 24.21 24.91
C VAL A 717 -0.81 23.08 24.06
N THR A 718 -1.44 22.11 24.73
CA THR A 718 -2.20 21.04 24.09
C THR A 718 -3.68 21.34 24.18
N LYS A 719 -4.38 21.37 23.05
CA LYS A 719 -5.79 21.68 22.97
C LYS A 719 -6.55 20.62 22.20
N SER A 720 -7.68 20.16 22.76
CA SER A 720 -8.70 19.41 22.03
C SER A 720 -9.54 20.40 21.21
N LEU A 721 -9.58 20.20 19.91
CA LEU A 721 -10.35 21.06 19.03
C LEU A 721 -11.78 20.53 18.88
N ALA A 722 -12.76 21.44 18.90
CA ALA A 722 -14.12 21.10 18.54
C ALA A 722 -14.16 20.80 17.04
N PHE A 723 -14.16 19.49 16.71
CA PHE A 723 -14.27 19.03 15.32
C PHE A 723 -15.71 18.66 15.05
N GLU A 724 -16.47 19.64 14.60
CA GLU A 724 -17.91 19.54 14.40
C GLU A 724 -18.37 20.36 13.17
N VAL A 725 -19.49 19.92 12.59
CA VAL A 725 -20.16 20.64 11.50
C VAL A 725 -21.59 20.89 11.91
N ASN A 726 -22.03 22.17 11.87
CA ASN A 726 -23.36 22.60 12.29
C ASN A 726 -23.73 22.15 13.72
N GLY A 727 -22.76 22.13 14.65
CA GLY A 727 -22.95 21.71 16.04
C GLY A 727 -23.04 20.20 16.25
N THR A 728 -22.74 19.40 15.22
CA THR A 728 -22.67 17.93 15.32
C THR A 728 -21.20 17.49 15.27
N ALA A 729 -20.76 16.81 16.31
CA ALA A 729 -19.39 16.29 16.38
C ALA A 729 -19.14 15.24 15.28
N ILE A 730 -17.99 15.34 14.61
CA ILE A 730 -17.52 14.34 13.65
C ILE A 730 -16.91 13.18 14.44
N THR A 731 -17.38 11.95 14.15
CA THR A 731 -16.94 10.72 14.82
C THR A 731 -16.20 9.78 13.88
N GLN A 732 -16.06 10.17 12.61
CA GLN A 732 -15.31 9.45 11.60
C GLN A 732 -13.82 9.41 11.97
N ALA A 733 -13.11 8.37 11.53
CA ALA A 733 -11.66 8.32 11.63
C ALA A 733 -11.03 9.49 10.87
N ILE A 734 -10.24 10.30 11.56
CA ILE A 734 -9.42 11.34 10.91
C ILE A 734 -8.22 10.64 10.27
N THR A 735 -8.20 10.64 8.96
CA THR A 735 -7.20 9.91 8.16
C THR A 735 -5.96 10.73 7.85
N SER A 736 -6.13 12.04 7.66
CA SER A 736 -5.03 12.97 7.38
C SER A 736 -5.35 14.37 7.89
N VAL A 737 -4.30 15.10 8.25
CA VAL A 737 -4.33 16.54 8.49
C VAL A 737 -3.22 17.17 7.65
N SER A 738 -3.54 18.19 6.86
CA SER A 738 -2.57 18.93 6.05
C SER A 738 -2.62 20.41 6.39
N ILE A 739 -1.47 20.96 6.72
CA ILE A 739 -1.27 22.37 7.07
C ILE A 739 -0.69 23.08 5.85
N ASP A 740 -1.26 24.23 5.46
CA ASP A 740 -0.67 25.06 4.39
C ASP A 740 0.75 25.53 4.83
N PRO A 741 1.81 25.15 4.11
CA PRO A 741 3.18 25.53 4.49
C PRO A 741 3.40 27.04 4.57
N ARG A 742 2.57 27.83 3.89
CA ARG A 742 2.65 29.31 3.86
C ARG A 742 1.79 29.97 4.94
N ASN A 743 0.81 29.25 5.50
CA ASN A 743 -0.12 29.82 6.47
C ASN A 743 -0.73 28.74 7.38
N PRO A 744 -0.26 28.55 8.62
CA PRO A 744 -0.72 27.51 9.51
C PRO A 744 -2.19 27.63 9.94
N ASN A 745 -2.85 28.79 9.68
CA ASN A 745 -4.29 28.93 9.87
C ASN A 745 -5.12 28.10 8.88
N LYS A 746 -4.54 27.74 7.73
CA LYS A 746 -5.22 26.95 6.71
C LYS A 746 -4.91 25.48 6.88
N VAL A 747 -5.91 24.72 7.23
CA VAL A 747 -5.79 23.29 7.52
C VAL A 747 -6.89 22.53 6.81
N ILE A 748 -6.52 21.41 6.16
CA ILE A 748 -7.42 20.39 5.64
C ILE A 748 -7.42 19.21 6.62
N VAL A 749 -8.60 18.72 6.94
CA VAL A 749 -8.79 17.46 7.68
C VAL A 749 -9.59 16.52 6.81
N THR A 750 -9.07 15.32 6.59
CA THR A 750 -9.76 14.27 5.84
C THR A 750 -10.25 13.15 6.74
N CYS A 751 -11.33 12.49 6.33
CA CYS A 751 -11.97 11.45 7.11
C CYS A 751 -12.23 10.19 6.29
N GLY A 752 -12.24 9.06 6.99
CA GLY A 752 -12.61 7.76 6.48
C GLY A 752 -14.10 7.46 6.67
N ASN A 753 -14.42 6.16 6.73
CA ASN A 753 -15.71 5.56 7.11
C ASN A 753 -16.87 5.86 6.17
N TYR A 754 -17.24 4.90 5.34
CA TYR A 754 -18.44 4.98 4.48
C TYR A 754 -19.72 5.30 5.26
N GLY A 755 -20.76 5.75 4.57
CA GLY A 755 -22.06 6.07 5.15
C GLY A 755 -22.15 7.46 5.79
N ASN A 756 -21.23 8.36 5.45
CA ASN A 756 -21.21 9.74 5.94
C ASN A 756 -21.46 10.75 4.81
N ASP A 757 -21.83 11.98 5.16
CA ASP A 757 -22.17 13.03 4.18
C ASP A 757 -20.95 13.83 3.74
N SER A 758 -19.90 13.90 4.54
CA SER A 758 -18.71 14.70 4.29
C SER A 758 -17.44 13.99 4.75
N TYR A 759 -16.39 14.14 3.95
CA TYR A 759 -15.10 13.49 4.14
C TYR A 759 -13.93 14.47 4.13
N VAL A 760 -14.17 15.71 3.75
CA VAL A 760 -13.13 16.75 3.68
C VAL A 760 -13.62 18.01 4.38
N PHE A 761 -12.80 18.51 5.30
CA PHE A 761 -13.10 19.68 6.11
C PHE A 761 -11.96 20.68 6.03
N TYR A 762 -12.29 21.95 5.98
CA TYR A 762 -11.33 23.06 5.85
C TYR A 762 -11.50 24.06 6.96
N SER A 763 -10.40 24.52 7.51
CA SER A 763 -10.31 25.68 8.40
C SER A 763 -9.38 26.74 7.81
N ASN A 764 -9.74 28.01 7.93
CA ASN A 764 -8.87 29.14 7.63
C ASN A 764 -8.44 29.91 8.89
N ASN A 765 -8.82 29.41 10.06
CA ASN A 765 -8.51 29.96 11.37
C ASN A 765 -8.07 28.87 12.38
N ALA A 766 -7.38 27.84 11.88
CA ALA A 766 -7.03 26.65 12.66
C ALA A 766 -6.16 26.97 13.89
N MET A 767 -5.45 28.09 13.89
CA MET A 767 -4.62 28.55 15.00
C MET A 767 -5.38 29.40 16.03
N SER A 768 -6.63 29.77 15.79
CA SER A 768 -7.43 30.54 16.74
C SER A 768 -7.79 29.71 17.99
N ASP A 769 -8.25 30.37 19.06
CA ASP A 769 -8.71 29.69 20.26
C ASP A 769 -9.95 28.83 20.02
N ASN A 770 -10.79 29.21 19.10
CA ASN A 770 -11.97 28.46 18.69
C ASN A 770 -11.98 28.31 17.17
N PRO A 771 -11.20 27.37 16.62
CA PRO A 771 -11.14 27.14 15.19
C PRO A 771 -12.48 26.61 14.67
N THR A 772 -12.80 26.99 13.45
CA THR A 772 -13.99 26.48 12.75
C THR A 772 -13.59 25.62 11.58
N PHE A 773 -14.25 24.47 11.45
CA PHE A 773 -14.10 23.57 10.32
C PHE A 773 -15.38 23.51 9.51
N VAL A 774 -15.29 23.72 8.22
CA VAL A 774 -16.43 23.65 7.31
C VAL A 774 -16.27 22.50 6.35
N SER A 775 -17.36 21.81 6.03
CA SER A 775 -17.34 20.78 4.99
C SER A 775 -17.05 21.42 3.64
N VAL A 776 -16.09 20.88 2.94
CA VAL A 776 -15.71 21.24 1.56
C VAL A 776 -15.91 20.05 0.61
N GLN A 777 -16.94 19.23 0.91
CA GLN A 777 -17.28 18.03 0.12
C GLN A 777 -17.54 18.36 -1.35
N GLY A 778 -18.24 19.47 -1.64
CA GLY A 778 -18.55 19.88 -3.00
C GLY A 778 -19.13 18.75 -3.86
N ASN A 779 -18.54 18.53 -5.02
CA ASN A 779 -18.88 17.43 -5.94
C ASN A 779 -18.05 16.16 -5.73
N LEU A 780 -17.19 16.09 -4.70
CA LEU A 780 -16.42 14.87 -4.40
C LEU A 780 -17.39 13.71 -4.09
N PRO A 781 -17.21 12.53 -4.70
CA PRO A 781 -17.99 11.35 -4.33
C PRO A 781 -17.92 11.07 -2.82
N LYS A 782 -19.00 10.57 -2.24
CA LYS A 782 -19.07 10.24 -0.81
C LYS A 782 -18.35 8.94 -0.53
N MET A 783 -17.06 9.03 -0.31
CA MET A 783 -16.15 7.90 -0.09
C MET A 783 -15.04 8.29 0.87
N PRO A 784 -14.35 7.34 1.51
CA PRO A 784 -13.19 7.60 2.34
C PRO A 784 -12.11 8.41 1.60
N VAL A 785 -11.52 9.37 2.29
CA VAL A 785 -10.36 10.16 1.86
C VAL A 785 -9.23 9.87 2.83
N TYR A 786 -8.13 9.32 2.36
CA TYR A 786 -7.06 8.79 3.21
C TYR A 786 -5.92 9.75 3.46
N SER A 787 -5.66 10.62 2.50
CA SER A 787 -4.52 11.53 2.56
C SER A 787 -4.81 12.85 1.85
N SER A 788 -4.04 13.87 2.18
CA SER A 788 -4.14 15.17 1.55
C SER A 788 -2.79 15.87 1.51
N VAL A 789 -2.65 16.81 0.58
CA VAL A 789 -1.54 17.77 0.49
C VAL A 789 -2.11 19.13 0.13
N ILE A 790 -1.65 20.18 0.82
CA ILE A 790 -1.79 21.56 0.37
C ILE A 790 -0.47 21.93 -0.31
N GLU A 791 -0.50 22.08 -1.61
CA GLU A 791 0.69 22.28 -2.43
C GLU A 791 1.41 23.60 -2.05
N MET A 792 2.72 23.51 -1.86
CA MET A 792 3.53 24.55 -1.20
C MET A 792 3.60 25.89 -1.95
N ALA A 793 3.51 25.89 -3.28
CA ALA A 793 3.65 27.11 -4.09
C ALA A 793 2.28 27.71 -4.44
N THR A 794 1.35 26.93 -4.95
CA THR A 794 0.05 27.39 -5.45
C THR A 794 -1.05 27.35 -4.39
N GLY A 795 -0.99 26.40 -3.46
CA GLY A 795 -2.06 26.11 -2.50
C GLY A 795 -3.18 25.24 -3.08
N ASP A 796 -2.93 24.59 -4.19
CA ASP A 796 -3.80 23.53 -4.69
C ASP A 796 -3.97 22.47 -3.60
N VAL A 797 -5.17 21.97 -3.42
CA VAL A 797 -5.42 20.85 -2.51
C VAL A 797 -5.57 19.57 -3.31
N ILE A 798 -4.76 18.59 -2.97
CA ILE A 798 -4.70 17.28 -3.61
C ILE A 798 -5.10 16.24 -2.57
N LEU A 799 -6.05 15.39 -2.91
CA LEU A 799 -6.60 14.34 -2.05
C LEU A 799 -6.26 12.96 -2.59
N GLY A 800 -5.80 12.07 -1.72
CA GLY A 800 -5.75 10.65 -1.95
C GLY A 800 -7.01 9.98 -1.39
N THR A 801 -7.80 9.36 -2.26
CA THR A 801 -9.12 8.82 -1.93
C THR A 801 -9.20 7.32 -2.15
N GLU A 802 -10.33 6.71 -1.80
CA GLU A 802 -10.66 5.32 -2.16
C GLU A 802 -10.60 5.05 -3.67
N ARG A 803 -10.77 6.07 -4.50
CA ARG A 803 -10.79 5.97 -5.97
C ARG A 803 -9.87 7.01 -6.61
N GLY A 804 -8.58 6.92 -6.30
CA GLY A 804 -7.54 7.73 -6.90
C GLY A 804 -7.42 9.15 -6.32
N ILE A 805 -6.94 10.05 -7.16
CA ILE A 805 -6.59 11.42 -6.82
C ILE A 805 -7.66 12.40 -7.26
N TYR A 806 -7.99 13.35 -6.38
CA TYR A 806 -8.79 14.52 -6.69
C TYR A 806 -8.04 15.79 -6.32
N ARG A 807 -8.20 16.83 -7.14
CA ARG A 807 -7.57 18.13 -6.93
C ARG A 807 -8.59 19.26 -7.00
N THR A 808 -8.39 20.30 -6.18
CA THR A 808 -9.02 21.61 -6.34
C THR A 808 -7.99 22.72 -6.29
N LYS A 809 -8.15 23.74 -7.12
CA LYS A 809 -7.33 24.96 -7.12
C LYS A 809 -7.90 26.07 -6.23
N ASN A 810 -9.12 25.91 -5.73
CA ASN A 810 -9.79 26.94 -4.94
C ASN A 810 -10.59 26.32 -3.78
N ILE A 811 -9.88 25.93 -2.73
CA ILE A 811 -10.47 25.37 -1.52
C ILE A 811 -11.33 26.37 -0.75
N GLY A 812 -11.13 27.65 -0.95
CA GLY A 812 -11.90 28.72 -0.30
C GLY A 812 -13.19 29.10 -1.02
N ALA A 813 -13.54 28.45 -2.14
CA ALA A 813 -14.78 28.71 -2.86
C ALA A 813 -16.01 28.34 -2.02
N SER A 814 -17.12 29.07 -2.22
CA SER A 814 -18.41 28.75 -1.59
C SER A 814 -18.97 27.39 -2.04
N ASN A 815 -18.60 26.94 -3.23
CA ASN A 815 -18.86 25.61 -3.75
C ASN A 815 -17.54 25.10 -4.33
N VAL A 816 -16.89 24.17 -3.61
CA VAL A 816 -15.61 23.62 -4.02
C VAL A 816 -15.83 22.59 -5.12
N GLU A 817 -15.09 22.73 -6.21
CA GLU A 817 -15.08 21.79 -7.31
C GLU A 817 -13.84 20.90 -7.22
N TRP A 818 -14.07 19.59 -7.13
CA TRP A 818 -13.02 18.56 -7.14
C TRP A 818 -12.94 17.91 -8.51
N ILE A 819 -11.73 17.79 -9.03
CA ILE A 819 -11.45 17.26 -10.35
C ILE A 819 -10.57 16.02 -10.19
N ALA A 820 -10.99 14.89 -10.77
CA ALA A 820 -10.21 13.65 -10.75
C ALA A 820 -8.93 13.81 -11.58
N ASN A 821 -7.80 13.39 -11.03
CA ASN A 821 -6.46 13.52 -11.62
C ASN A 821 -5.68 12.19 -11.55
N ASN A 822 -6.26 11.13 -12.12
CA ASN A 822 -5.76 9.75 -12.05
C ASN A 822 -4.86 9.35 -13.23
N HIS A 823 -4.31 10.31 -13.97
CA HIS A 823 -3.54 10.01 -15.18
C HIS A 823 -2.34 9.10 -14.85
N MET A 824 -2.22 7.98 -15.56
CA MET A 824 -1.24 6.90 -15.37
C MET A 824 -1.38 6.07 -14.08
N MET A 825 -2.03 6.58 -13.02
CA MET A 825 -2.22 5.86 -11.77
C MET A 825 -3.46 4.97 -11.78
N GLY A 826 -4.56 5.45 -12.39
CA GLY A 826 -5.86 4.77 -12.34
C GLY A 826 -6.67 5.08 -11.08
N GLU A 827 -7.78 4.38 -10.91
CA GLU A 827 -8.74 4.59 -9.80
C GLU A 827 -8.48 3.61 -8.64
N VAL A 828 -7.25 3.53 -8.17
CA VAL A 828 -6.86 2.72 -7.01
C VAL A 828 -6.89 3.55 -5.72
N PRO A 829 -7.11 2.94 -4.54
CA PRO A 829 -7.01 3.68 -3.28
C PRO A 829 -5.62 4.29 -3.08
N VAL A 830 -5.59 5.59 -2.73
CA VAL A 830 -4.35 6.33 -2.47
C VAL A 830 -4.23 6.60 -0.98
N MET A 831 -3.36 5.84 -0.33
CA MET A 831 -3.28 5.75 1.12
C MET A 831 -2.45 6.85 1.76
N ASP A 832 -1.43 7.34 1.06
CA ASP A 832 -0.54 8.39 1.56
C ASP A 832 -0.10 9.32 0.44
N LEU A 833 -0.05 10.61 0.75
CA LEU A 833 0.46 11.68 -0.10
C LEU A 833 1.42 12.54 0.71
N LYS A 834 2.61 12.78 0.18
CA LYS A 834 3.60 13.65 0.78
C LYS A 834 4.27 14.53 -0.27
N GLN A 835 4.43 15.81 0.03
CA GLN A 835 5.21 16.73 -0.80
C GLN A 835 6.57 17.01 -0.17
N GLN A 836 7.63 17.05 -0.97
CA GLN A 836 8.93 17.56 -0.52
C GLN A 836 8.89 19.08 -0.38
N LEU A 837 8.99 19.53 0.86
CA LEU A 837 8.90 20.97 1.19
C LEU A 837 10.28 21.64 1.33
N MET A 838 11.33 20.87 1.61
CA MET A 838 12.67 21.39 1.84
C MET A 838 13.39 21.61 0.52
N SER A 839 14.28 22.62 0.52
CA SER A 839 15.22 22.93 -0.56
C SER A 839 16.57 23.20 0.03
N GLN A 840 17.62 22.59 -0.48
CA GLN A 840 18.99 22.77 -0.05
C GLN A 840 19.94 22.50 -1.21
N GLU A 841 20.94 23.34 -1.38
CA GLU A 841 22.00 23.14 -2.36
C GLU A 841 23.05 22.14 -1.84
N ASP A 842 23.76 21.51 -2.76
CA ASP A 842 24.90 20.66 -2.41
C ASP A 842 26.00 21.50 -1.75
N LYS A 843 26.64 20.92 -0.75
CA LYS A 843 27.75 21.57 -0.07
C LYS A 843 28.98 20.69 -0.13
N GLU A 844 30.12 21.27 -0.50
CA GLU A 844 31.42 20.62 -0.52
C GLU A 844 32.30 21.19 0.59
N VAL A 845 32.91 20.31 1.36
CA VAL A 845 33.86 20.65 2.43
C VAL A 845 35.22 20.10 2.05
N SER A 846 36.21 20.97 1.94
CA SER A 846 37.59 20.61 1.63
C SER A 846 38.40 20.42 2.90
N ASN A 847 38.79 19.20 3.20
CA ASN A 847 39.68 18.85 4.30
C ASN A 847 41.11 18.70 3.79
N VAL A 848 42.05 19.55 4.28
CA VAL A 848 43.45 19.47 3.93
C VAL A 848 44.18 18.64 5.00
N THR A 849 44.77 17.52 4.62
CA THR A 849 45.57 16.64 5.47
C THR A 849 46.98 16.57 4.94
N GLU A 850 47.90 15.95 5.70
CA GLU A 850 49.28 15.68 5.24
C GLU A 850 49.31 14.81 3.99
N ASP A 851 48.28 14.01 3.76
CA ASP A 851 48.17 13.09 2.61
C ASP A 851 47.49 13.75 1.37
N GLY A 852 46.99 14.99 1.49
CA GLY A 852 46.35 15.71 0.38
C GLY A 852 45.09 16.46 0.78
N VAL A 853 44.36 16.93 -0.24
CA VAL A 853 43.04 17.56 -0.09
C VAL A 853 41.95 16.53 -0.34
N PHE A 854 41.12 16.31 0.65
CA PHE A 854 39.93 15.46 0.56
C PHE A 854 38.69 16.34 0.50
N ILE A 855 37.83 16.12 -0.50
CA ILE A 855 36.55 16.81 -0.62
C ILE A 855 35.48 15.87 -0.09
N THR A 856 34.74 16.33 0.89
CA THR A 856 33.51 15.65 1.38
C THR A 856 32.32 16.37 0.82
N GLU A 857 31.48 15.64 0.06
CA GLU A 857 30.24 16.18 -0.50
C GLU A 857 29.09 15.93 0.49
N TYR A 858 28.34 16.96 0.76
CA TYR A 858 27.08 16.93 1.53
C TYR A 858 25.95 17.22 0.55
N PRO A 859 25.19 16.19 0.15
CA PRO A 859 24.15 16.38 -0.87
C PRO A 859 23.02 17.23 -0.36
N GLY A 860 22.51 18.05 -1.25
CA GLY A 860 21.33 18.90 -1.03
C GLY A 860 20.01 18.15 -1.23
N VAL A 861 18.95 18.91 -1.39
CA VAL A 861 17.59 18.41 -1.66
C VAL A 861 17.18 18.80 -3.08
N HIS A 862 17.06 17.81 -3.97
CA HIS A 862 16.89 18.03 -5.41
C HIS A 862 15.48 17.77 -5.93
N ASN A 863 14.59 17.30 -5.07
CA ASN A 863 13.23 16.91 -5.41
C ASN A 863 12.16 17.84 -4.78
N THR A 864 12.54 19.06 -4.42
CA THR A 864 11.62 20.07 -3.86
C THR A 864 10.39 20.24 -4.73
N GLY A 865 9.21 20.21 -4.12
CA GLY A 865 7.92 20.32 -4.78
C GLY A 865 7.35 19.01 -5.34
N ILE A 866 8.15 17.96 -5.51
CA ILE A 866 7.64 16.66 -5.95
C ILE A 866 6.65 16.10 -4.91
N ILE A 867 5.53 15.55 -5.40
CA ILE A 867 4.54 14.86 -4.58
C ILE A 867 4.67 13.36 -4.81
N TYR A 868 4.73 12.60 -3.72
CA TYR A 868 4.79 11.15 -3.73
C TYR A 868 3.49 10.56 -3.21
N ALA A 869 3.08 9.43 -3.80
CA ALA A 869 1.84 8.73 -3.46
C ALA A 869 2.09 7.24 -3.21
N ALA A 870 1.56 6.71 -2.11
CA ALA A 870 1.46 5.27 -1.85
C ALA A 870 0.07 4.78 -2.21
N THR A 871 -0.03 3.72 -3.00
CA THR A 871 -1.30 3.17 -3.48
C THR A 871 -1.57 1.76 -2.99
N TYR A 872 -2.83 1.43 -2.84
CA TYR A 872 -3.28 0.09 -2.48
C TYR A 872 -3.53 -0.73 -3.74
N GLY A 873 -2.44 -1.22 -4.35
CA GLY A 873 -2.52 -2.11 -5.51
C GLY A 873 -1.68 -1.73 -6.74
N LYS A 874 -0.96 -0.60 -6.70
CA LYS A 874 -0.03 -0.19 -7.78
C LYS A 874 1.29 0.39 -7.28
N GLY A 875 1.70 0.04 -6.06
CA GLY A 875 2.97 0.49 -5.50
C GLY A 875 3.01 2.00 -5.24
N VAL A 876 4.12 2.63 -5.59
CA VAL A 876 4.43 4.03 -5.33
C VAL A 876 4.49 4.84 -6.62
N PHE A 877 4.01 6.09 -6.56
CA PHE A 877 4.07 7.05 -7.65
C PHE A 877 4.70 8.37 -7.19
N ARG A 878 5.21 9.13 -8.16
CA ARG A 878 5.60 10.53 -7.98
C ARG A 878 4.94 11.41 -9.02
N CYS A 879 4.69 12.67 -8.64
CA CYS A 879 4.19 13.73 -9.51
C CYS A 879 5.18 14.89 -9.51
N GLU A 880 5.73 15.22 -10.67
CA GLU A 880 6.73 16.26 -10.83
C GLU A 880 6.14 17.60 -11.33
N ASN A 881 4.81 17.70 -11.45
CA ASN A 881 4.14 18.91 -11.91
C ASN A 881 4.47 20.17 -11.09
N TYR A 882 4.82 19.98 -9.82
CA TYR A 882 5.16 21.05 -8.88
C TYR A 882 6.65 21.09 -8.51
N LYS A 883 7.49 20.31 -9.20
CA LYS A 883 8.93 20.29 -8.94
C LYS A 883 9.52 21.68 -9.13
N VAL A 884 10.17 22.16 -8.09
CA VAL A 884 10.93 23.42 -8.15
C VAL A 884 12.25 23.13 -8.86
N SER A 885 12.44 23.69 -10.03
CA SER A 885 13.73 23.63 -10.70
C SER A 885 14.75 24.38 -9.87
N ALA A 886 15.89 23.76 -9.55
CA ALA A 886 17.02 24.49 -8.97
C ALA A 886 17.45 25.60 -9.97
N THR A 887 16.98 26.82 -9.74
CA THR A 887 17.42 27.96 -10.53
C THR A 887 18.76 28.44 -9.99
N SER A 888 19.84 28.06 -10.65
CA SER A 888 20.96 28.99 -10.72
C SER A 888 20.41 30.33 -11.27
N VAL A 889 20.49 31.39 -10.46
CA VAL A 889 19.94 32.69 -10.78
C VAL A 889 20.56 33.23 -12.08
N THR A 890 19.81 33.12 -13.16
CA THR A 890 19.80 34.06 -14.29
C THR A 890 18.36 34.06 -14.81
N GLU A 891 17.67 35.16 -14.61
CA GLU A 891 16.38 35.39 -15.24
C GLU A 891 16.53 35.17 -16.76
N ALA A 892 16.00 34.04 -17.22
CA ALA A 892 15.68 33.84 -18.62
C ALA A 892 14.15 33.86 -18.76
N PRO A 893 13.60 34.50 -19.79
CA PRO A 893 12.16 34.67 -19.94
C PRO A 893 11.48 33.28 -20.04
N ALA A 894 10.25 33.22 -19.50
CA ALA A 894 9.42 32.03 -19.44
C ALA A 894 9.48 31.20 -20.72
N ALA A 895 9.99 29.97 -20.61
CA ALA A 895 10.00 29.03 -21.72
C ALA A 895 8.55 28.67 -22.07
N VAL A 896 8.13 29.01 -23.25
CA VAL A 896 6.87 28.54 -23.85
C VAL A 896 7.04 27.04 -24.06
N GLU A 897 6.22 26.21 -23.37
CA GLU A 897 6.21 24.76 -23.59
C GLU A 897 5.91 24.45 -25.05
N THR A 898 6.88 23.89 -25.73
CA THR A 898 6.73 23.43 -27.11
C THR A 898 6.10 22.02 -27.08
N THR A 899 4.78 21.94 -27.08
CA THR A 899 4.09 20.66 -27.22
C THR A 899 4.29 20.08 -28.62
N VAL A 900 4.80 18.85 -28.71
CA VAL A 900 4.82 18.08 -29.95
C VAL A 900 3.70 17.05 -29.91
N SER A 901 2.91 16.96 -30.96
CA SER A 901 1.86 15.95 -31.13
C SER A 901 2.04 15.19 -32.42
N LEU A 902 1.56 13.94 -32.44
CA LEU A 902 1.62 13.06 -33.60
C LEU A 902 0.26 12.41 -33.85
N TYR A 903 -0.23 12.51 -35.09
CA TYR A 903 -1.53 11.96 -35.49
C TYR A 903 -1.46 11.40 -36.91
N PRO A 904 -2.15 10.26 -37.18
CA PRO A 904 -2.89 9.42 -36.23
C PRO A 904 -1.95 8.68 -35.26
N ASN A 905 -2.46 8.33 -34.10
CA ASN A 905 -1.79 7.47 -33.13
C ASN A 905 -2.84 6.51 -32.54
N PRO A 906 -2.80 5.20 -32.81
CA PRO A 906 -1.75 4.48 -33.55
C PRO A 906 -1.62 4.86 -35.02
N VAL A 907 -0.40 4.75 -35.56
CA VAL A 907 -0.09 5.09 -36.95
C VAL A 907 0.05 3.84 -37.81
N GLN A 908 -0.50 3.93 -39.05
CA GLN A 908 -0.29 2.96 -40.09
C GLN A 908 0.25 3.66 -41.34
N GLY A 909 1.52 3.48 -41.63
CA GLY A 909 2.22 4.10 -42.74
C GLY A 909 2.66 5.53 -42.46
N MET A 910 1.79 6.52 -42.60
CA MET A 910 2.15 7.95 -42.50
C MET A 910 1.50 8.59 -41.27
N ALA A 911 2.28 9.39 -40.54
CA ALA A 911 1.78 10.27 -39.46
C ALA A 911 2.23 11.71 -39.67
N THR A 912 1.43 12.66 -39.18
CA THR A 912 1.76 14.08 -39.15
C THR A 912 2.21 14.46 -37.73
N VAL A 913 3.39 15.06 -37.64
CA VAL A 913 3.92 15.65 -36.41
C VAL A 913 3.62 17.14 -36.45
N SER A 914 2.94 17.64 -35.43
CA SER A 914 2.60 19.06 -35.27
C SER A 914 3.30 19.61 -34.02
N PHE A 915 3.85 20.80 -34.14
CA PHE A 915 4.55 21.50 -33.04
C PHE A 915 4.50 23.01 -33.23
N ASN A 916 4.84 23.77 -32.21
CA ASN A 916 4.97 25.20 -32.30
C ASN A 916 6.45 25.57 -32.19
N ALA A 917 7.00 26.20 -33.22
CA ALA A 917 8.36 26.73 -33.19
C ALA A 917 8.37 28.12 -32.47
N THR A 918 9.17 28.21 -31.44
CA THR A 918 9.24 29.44 -30.62
C THR A 918 10.07 30.55 -31.26
N GLU A 919 10.87 30.20 -32.25
CA GLU A 919 11.72 31.08 -33.02
C GLU A 919 12.08 30.48 -34.37
N ASN A 920 12.68 31.26 -35.26
CA ASN A 920 13.22 30.73 -36.52
C ASN A 920 14.45 29.84 -36.28
N THR A 921 14.26 28.52 -36.23
CA THR A 921 15.28 27.56 -35.78
C THR A 921 15.42 26.35 -36.69
N ASN A 922 16.54 25.64 -36.56
CA ASN A 922 16.70 24.35 -37.20
C ASN A 922 16.01 23.26 -36.40
N VAL A 923 15.26 22.42 -37.09
CA VAL A 923 14.50 21.33 -36.50
C VAL A 923 14.98 20.00 -37.05
N ASN A 924 15.20 19.05 -36.18
CA ASN A 924 15.38 17.67 -36.52
C ASN A 924 14.56 16.76 -35.59
N TYR A 925 14.26 15.57 -36.07
CA TYR A 925 13.63 14.58 -35.22
C TYR A 925 14.40 13.26 -35.17
N GLN A 926 14.21 12.52 -34.10
CA GLN A 926 14.72 11.20 -33.86
C GLN A 926 13.59 10.31 -33.33
N VAL A 927 13.55 9.07 -33.77
CA VAL A 927 12.59 8.07 -33.26
C VAL A 927 13.39 6.95 -32.60
N PHE A 928 12.97 6.59 -31.41
CA PHE A 928 13.58 5.55 -30.60
C PHE A 928 12.56 4.43 -30.35
N ASP A 929 13.02 3.19 -30.35
CA ASP A 929 12.26 2.08 -29.81
C ASP A 929 12.30 2.11 -28.26
N LEU A 930 11.51 1.25 -27.60
CA LEU A 930 11.44 1.21 -26.13
C LEU A 930 12.74 0.76 -25.44
N THR A 931 13.71 0.26 -26.22
CA THR A 931 15.05 -0.08 -25.68
C THR A 931 16.01 1.11 -25.73
N GLY A 932 15.54 2.29 -26.21
CA GLY A 932 16.36 3.49 -26.39
C GLY A 932 17.21 3.48 -27.65
N ARG A 933 17.05 2.47 -28.52
CA ARG A 933 17.77 2.41 -29.79
C ARG A 933 17.12 3.35 -30.80
N MET A 934 17.89 4.24 -31.40
CA MET A 934 17.44 5.12 -32.46
C MET A 934 17.14 4.29 -33.74
N VAL A 935 15.88 4.35 -34.20
CA VAL A 935 15.39 3.61 -35.36
C VAL A 935 15.16 4.52 -36.59
N MET A 936 15.02 5.84 -36.37
CA MET A 936 14.84 6.81 -37.43
C MET A 936 15.39 8.18 -36.99
N SER A 937 15.96 8.94 -37.90
CA SER A 937 16.36 10.32 -37.68
C SER A 937 16.32 11.10 -39.00
N GLN A 938 15.85 12.34 -38.96
CA GLN A 938 15.84 13.23 -40.12
C GLN A 938 15.97 14.67 -39.71
N ASN A 939 16.71 15.44 -40.51
CA ASN A 939 16.80 16.88 -40.40
C ASN A 939 15.72 17.52 -41.28
N ILE A 940 14.82 18.29 -40.66
CA ILE A 940 13.75 19.02 -41.35
C ILE A 940 14.26 20.30 -41.92
N GLY A 941 15.37 20.86 -41.36
CA GLY A 941 15.94 22.13 -41.75
C GLY A 941 15.39 23.28 -40.94
N ARG A 942 15.57 24.50 -41.46
CA ARG A 942 15.16 25.72 -40.79
C ARG A 942 13.66 25.97 -40.97
N VAL A 943 12.93 26.12 -39.89
CA VAL A 943 11.50 26.45 -39.88
C VAL A 943 11.28 27.86 -39.34
N ALA A 944 10.17 28.49 -39.73
CA ALA A 944 9.76 29.78 -39.23
C ALA A 944 9.09 29.64 -37.86
N GLU A 945 9.09 30.70 -37.07
CA GLU A 945 8.32 30.80 -35.81
C GLU A 945 6.84 30.54 -36.07
N GLY A 946 6.17 29.86 -35.08
CA GLY A 946 4.74 29.55 -35.09
C GLY A 946 4.44 28.06 -35.34
N ALA A 947 3.17 27.78 -35.62
CA ALA A 947 2.69 26.41 -35.82
C ALA A 947 3.31 25.74 -37.08
N GLN A 948 3.93 24.59 -36.89
CA GLN A 948 4.63 23.85 -37.93
C GLN A 948 4.15 22.41 -37.98
N GLN A 949 4.24 21.79 -39.16
CA GLN A 949 3.91 20.39 -39.38
C GLN A 949 4.86 19.74 -40.37
N PHE A 950 5.15 18.46 -40.15
CA PHE A 950 5.80 17.59 -41.13
C PHE A 950 5.29 16.16 -41.02
N SER A 951 5.49 15.38 -42.07
CA SER A 951 5.04 13.98 -42.09
C SER A 951 6.22 13.04 -41.88
N ILE A 952 5.98 11.97 -41.14
CA ILE A 952 6.92 10.86 -40.98
C ILE A 952 6.33 9.59 -41.62
N ASN A 953 7.18 8.82 -42.28
CA ASN A 953 6.80 7.51 -42.80
C ASN A 953 7.25 6.41 -41.84
N THR A 954 6.32 5.64 -41.31
CA THR A 954 6.56 4.57 -40.34
C THR A 954 6.49 3.16 -40.96
N GLU A 955 6.37 3.02 -42.28
CA GLU A 955 6.23 1.71 -42.98
C GLU A 955 7.42 0.76 -42.69
N ASN A 956 8.57 1.31 -42.39
CA ASN A 956 9.77 0.51 -42.05
C ASN A 956 9.92 0.21 -40.57
N LEU A 957 8.99 0.65 -39.70
CA LEU A 957 8.98 0.34 -38.29
C LEU A 957 8.09 -0.88 -38.03
N SER A 958 8.56 -1.77 -37.19
CA SER A 958 7.74 -2.91 -36.75
C SER A 958 6.56 -2.43 -35.90
N THR A 959 5.48 -3.18 -35.84
CA THR A 959 4.39 -2.94 -34.87
C THR A 959 4.95 -2.82 -33.47
N GLY A 960 4.64 -1.74 -32.78
CA GLY A 960 5.19 -1.47 -31.45
C GLY A 960 5.07 -0.02 -31.01
N SER A 961 5.51 0.27 -29.79
CA SER A 961 5.56 1.63 -29.25
C SER A 961 6.92 2.27 -29.52
N TYR A 962 6.87 3.54 -29.83
CA TYR A 962 8.05 4.37 -30.15
C TYR A 962 7.97 5.74 -29.49
N ILE A 963 9.13 6.37 -29.31
CA ILE A 963 9.24 7.74 -28.83
C ILE A 963 9.82 8.59 -29.95
N LEU A 964 9.08 9.63 -30.36
CA LEU A 964 9.59 10.66 -31.24
C LEU A 964 10.17 11.81 -30.38
N ARG A 965 11.41 12.15 -30.58
CA ARG A 965 12.08 13.31 -30.01
C ARG A 965 12.27 14.37 -31.10
N LEU A 966 11.71 15.53 -30.88
CA LEU A 966 11.85 16.71 -31.75
C LEU A 966 12.83 17.68 -31.11
N ASN A 967 13.89 18.03 -31.81
CA ASN A 967 14.88 19.03 -31.38
C ASN A 967 14.69 20.33 -32.17
N GLN A 968 14.61 21.45 -31.45
CA GLN A 968 14.42 22.80 -31.99
C GLN A 968 15.53 23.71 -31.41
N GLY A 969 16.66 23.84 -32.11
CA GLY A 969 17.84 24.53 -31.56
C GLY A 969 18.34 23.83 -30.31
N ALA A 970 18.32 24.55 -29.17
CA ALA A 970 18.70 23.99 -27.85
C ALA A 970 17.55 23.26 -27.14
N ASN A 971 16.31 23.40 -27.61
CA ASN A 971 15.13 22.82 -26.97
C ASN A 971 14.79 21.44 -27.55
N SER A 972 14.31 20.54 -26.75
CA SER A 972 13.78 19.26 -27.23
C SER A 972 12.46 18.91 -26.58
N SER A 973 11.56 18.31 -27.34
CA SER A 973 10.26 17.79 -26.87
C SER A 973 10.05 16.37 -27.38
N CYS A 974 9.31 15.55 -26.60
CA CYS A 974 9.07 14.15 -26.93
C CYS A 974 7.57 13.85 -26.98
N THR A 975 7.19 12.91 -27.85
CA THR A 975 5.85 12.31 -27.85
C THR A 975 5.95 10.83 -28.10
N LYS A 976 5.08 10.05 -27.44
CA LYS A 976 4.98 8.60 -27.66
C LYS A 976 3.95 8.32 -28.72
N PHE A 977 4.25 7.36 -29.60
CA PHE A 977 3.29 6.88 -30.60
C PHE A 977 3.40 5.38 -30.77
N MET A 978 2.36 4.80 -31.34
CA MET A 978 2.27 3.38 -31.60
C MET A 978 2.19 3.15 -33.11
N VAL A 979 2.96 2.20 -33.63
CA VAL A 979 2.87 1.72 -35.01
C VAL A 979 2.06 0.41 -35.00
N TYR A 980 1.09 0.34 -35.92
CA TYR A 980 0.12 -0.74 -36.00
C TYR A 980 0.32 -1.59 -37.27
#